data_488351c6de75cb2cea8ee0c468834fcf
#
_entry.id   488351c6de75cb2cea8ee0c468834fcf
#
_cell.length_a   1.000
_cell.length_b   1.000
_cell.length_c   1.000
_cell.angle_alpha   90.00
_cell.angle_beta   90.00
_cell.angle_gamma   90.00
#
_symmetry.space_group_name_H-M   'P 1'
#
loop_
_entity.id
_entity.type
_entity.pdbx_description
1 polymer ?
#
loop_
_entity_poly.entity_id
_entity_poly.type
_entity_poly.pdbx_seq_one_letter_code
_entity_poly.pdbx_strand_id
1 'polypeptide(L)'
;MKNNFINKIILFISFFGLFTTTFADEFNFNVTEIQIYENGNLIKGIKGGTVTTENNIIITADNFEYNKLTTLFKAIGNAKLVDQNQNITIESNEVYYLKNKEEVYTLGKSKANNGLNIEIDADEYFKYNKLTLILEAKGNVVIYDKEKDTTIKANEVFYEKNQNKFYTIGKTKVFVDKKYTINTSDLLFLEKEMLLSSVKKTVLNDDLNNFYTLNEFEYQINNEILKGKKVEIATNTDKPESDKYFFETGFFDFKQYKFLGKDVEIIFHKGMYDDIENDPRLKGVVGKGNESYTRLDNAIFTTCKKTDKCPPWVMMSDKVTHDKIKKQIIYKDAFLKIYDVPVAYFPKFFHPDPTVERQSGFLAPSYKNSDTLGTYFSTPYFHVISDTKDITFMPRIYDSDKYIFQTEYKQKTAKSYTIADFSFTNGHNSSQLDKGDNRSHLFTKTKVNLDFDNFLRSELEIQYQKVSNDNYIKIFAFESVLLKSQPSSLESSINLVLDHEDYDFNISAERYESLGGRNSDRYQYVFPSYDFSKTFGAENLDLGGIFNFDSYGNYNLSQTNKSSTSLSNDLNYLSKYNYFDNGIKNNFEVFIRNLNTVGKNNIAYKNSPQSELITSYMYNVSLPLVKNTPKYQNYIEPKFSIKFSPHDMKNHNTLGRSINIGNIYNIDRLSLGDSFEGGESLTFGIQYKKNKIIDIKKVKKTKDGKDIKEIERYLDFRLATVIRNKEEKNIPKTSTLGKRNSNIFGGIKYNLSKHLSFDYNFAAKKDLSIFEYNSLDTEITFNNFSTKFMFEETQGVMGSSNVLENITKYSFNDNNSLQFATRRNKEINLTEYYDIIYEYKNDCLTAGIRYKKKYYNDNDIVPVEELFFSITIVPFATFSPDQMFLNKNRVD
;
A
#
# COMPACT_ATOMS: atom_id res chain seq x y z
N MET A 1 -100.87 -16.61 -11.83
CA MET A 1 -102.16 -16.17 -12.31
C MET A 1 -101.95 -15.63 -13.72
N LYS A 2 -102.53 -16.44 -14.58
CA LYS A 2 -103.50 -16.07 -15.57
C LYS A 2 -103.07 -15.04 -16.60
N ASN A 3 -102.83 -15.54 -17.69
CA ASN A 3 -103.80 -15.76 -18.88
C ASN A 3 -103.83 -14.57 -19.80
N ASN A 4 -103.64 -14.70 -20.95
CA ASN A 4 -104.26 -15.35 -22.13
C ASN A 4 -104.25 -14.40 -23.24
N PHE A 5 -103.99 -14.73 -24.36
CA PHE A 5 -104.70 -15.46 -25.46
C PHE A 5 -104.87 -14.46 -26.70
N ILE A 6 -104.38 -14.98 -27.75
CA ILE A 6 -105.14 -15.35 -28.98
C ILE A 6 -105.14 -14.29 -30.13
N ASN A 7 -104.57 -14.79 -31.16
CA ASN A 7 -105.10 -14.94 -32.56
C ASN A 7 -105.17 -13.70 -33.48
N LYS A 8 -104.72 -13.97 -34.59
CA LYS A 8 -105.05 -14.46 -35.89
C LYS A 8 -104.97 -13.47 -37.04
N ILE A 9 -104.38 -13.84 -38.01
CA ILE A 9 -104.72 -14.41 -39.36
C ILE A 9 -104.74 -13.41 -40.55
N ILE A 10 -103.82 -13.77 -41.50
CA ILE A 10 -104.09 -13.83 -42.99
C ILE A 10 -104.24 -12.50 -43.77
N LEU A 11 -103.45 -12.20 -44.80
CA LEU A 11 -103.51 -12.61 -46.19
C LEU A 11 -102.48 -11.93 -47.07
N PHE A 12 -101.72 -12.72 -47.73
CA PHE A 12 -101.36 -12.66 -49.15
C PHE A 12 -101.49 -11.35 -49.87
N ILE A 13 -100.42 -10.94 -50.51
CA ILE A 13 -100.30 -10.69 -52.00
C ILE A 13 -98.78 -10.53 -52.35
N SER A 14 -98.46 -11.36 -53.33
CA SER A 14 -97.23 -11.42 -54.08
C SER A 14 -96.88 -10.11 -54.83
N PHE A 15 -95.67 -9.63 -54.57
CA PHE A 15 -95.07 -8.81 -55.63
C PHE A 15 -93.65 -9.24 -55.86
N PHE A 16 -93.44 -9.81 -56.99
CA PHE A 16 -92.11 -10.11 -57.56
C PHE A 16 -91.32 -8.79 -57.71
N GLY A 17 -90.38 -8.52 -56.82
CA GLY A 17 -89.42 -7.51 -57.02
C GLY A 17 -88.05 -8.18 -57.12
N LEU A 18 -87.45 -8.14 -58.27
CA LEU A 18 -86.09 -8.50 -58.53
C LEU A 18 -85.17 -7.72 -57.55
N PHE A 19 -84.74 -8.33 -56.48
CA PHE A 19 -83.53 -7.79 -55.75
C PHE A 19 -82.30 -8.25 -56.48
N THR A 20 -81.77 -7.36 -57.31
CA THR A 20 -80.40 -7.42 -57.70
C THR A 20 -79.58 -7.13 -56.43
N THR A 21 -79.02 -8.16 -55.87
CA THR A 21 -77.99 -8.00 -54.91
C THR A 21 -76.83 -7.30 -55.60
N THR A 22 -76.71 -6.02 -55.42
CA THR A 22 -75.49 -5.32 -55.70
C THR A 22 -74.52 -5.84 -54.73
N PHE A 23 -73.65 -6.74 -55.13
CA PHE A 23 -72.40 -7.02 -54.41
C PHE A 23 -71.64 -5.73 -54.40
N ALA A 24 -71.57 -5.00 -53.29
CA ALA A 24 -70.64 -3.93 -53.07
C ALA A 24 -69.25 -4.48 -53.37
N ASP A 25 -68.53 -3.86 -54.24
CA ASP A 25 -67.16 -4.27 -54.56
C ASP A 25 -66.33 -4.10 -53.27
N GLU A 26 -65.79 -5.15 -52.78
CA GLU A 26 -64.96 -5.21 -51.48
C GLU A 26 -63.77 -4.20 -51.51
N PHE A 27 -63.40 -3.78 -52.74
CA PHE A 27 -62.33 -2.79 -53.00
C PHE A 27 -62.81 -1.78 -54.01
N ASN A 28 -62.73 -0.52 -53.67
CA ASN A 28 -63.01 0.58 -54.56
C ASN A 28 -61.70 1.10 -55.16
N PHE A 29 -61.51 0.91 -56.47
CA PHE A 29 -60.31 1.29 -57.22
C PHE A 29 -60.47 2.69 -57.79
N ASN A 30 -59.62 3.61 -57.34
CA ASN A 30 -59.45 4.93 -57.98
C ASN A 30 -57.99 4.97 -58.56
N VAL A 31 -57.84 4.37 -59.74
CA VAL A 31 -56.56 4.14 -60.42
C VAL A 31 -56.57 4.65 -61.78
N THR A 32 -55.41 4.95 -62.36
CA THR A 32 -55.33 5.55 -63.72
C THR A 32 -55.82 4.59 -64.76
N GLU A 33 -55.62 3.31 -64.70
CA GLU A 33 -56.05 2.32 -65.69
C GLU A 33 -56.44 1.01 -64.95
N ILE A 34 -57.63 0.42 -65.31
CA ILE A 34 -58.08 -0.84 -64.80
C ILE A 34 -58.13 -1.89 -65.88
N GLN A 35 -57.53 -3.03 -65.65
CA GLN A 35 -57.59 -4.19 -66.56
C GLN A 35 -58.25 -5.35 -65.79
N ILE A 36 -59.23 -5.98 -66.52
CA ILE A 36 -60.02 -7.09 -65.91
C ILE A 36 -59.74 -8.36 -66.71
N TYR A 37 -59.39 -9.43 -66.02
CA TYR A 37 -59.02 -10.74 -66.53
C TYR A 37 -59.89 -11.84 -65.90
N GLU A 38 -59.85 -13.04 -66.52
CA GLU A 38 -60.45 -14.27 -65.90
C GLU A 38 -61.95 -14.09 -65.65
N ASN A 39 -62.71 -13.58 -66.63
CA ASN A 39 -64.12 -13.30 -66.51
C ASN A 39 -64.55 -12.47 -65.27
N GLY A 40 -63.73 -11.48 -64.94
CA GLY A 40 -63.98 -10.61 -63.79
C GLY A 40 -63.41 -11.05 -62.43
N ASN A 41 -62.74 -12.18 -62.41
CA ASN A 41 -62.14 -12.71 -61.15
C ASN A 41 -60.77 -12.07 -60.81
N LEU A 42 -60.05 -11.56 -61.77
CA LEU A 42 -58.79 -10.89 -61.60
C LEU A 42 -58.85 -9.45 -62.04
N ILE A 43 -58.73 -8.47 -61.20
CA ILE A 43 -58.71 -7.04 -61.38
C ILE A 43 -57.31 -6.55 -61.22
N LYS A 44 -56.77 -5.84 -62.23
CA LYS A 44 -55.49 -5.16 -62.12
C LYS A 44 -55.69 -3.66 -62.32
N GLY A 45 -55.13 -2.88 -61.41
CA GLY A 45 -54.98 -1.43 -61.49
C GLY A 45 -53.52 -1.11 -61.77
N ILE A 46 -53.27 -0.30 -62.84
CA ILE A 46 -51.90 0.03 -63.24
C ILE A 46 -51.75 1.55 -63.43
N LYS A 47 -50.49 2.03 -63.38
CA LYS A 47 -50.07 3.45 -63.51
C LYS A 47 -50.43 4.30 -62.28
N GLY A 48 -50.44 3.67 -61.08
CA GLY A 48 -50.65 4.33 -59.80
C GLY A 48 -52.08 4.68 -59.52
N GLY A 49 -52.35 4.86 -58.23
CA GLY A 49 -53.67 5.25 -57.71
C GLY A 49 -53.89 4.93 -56.24
N THR A 50 -55.20 4.87 -55.91
CA THR A 50 -55.62 4.58 -54.53
C THR A 50 -56.73 3.57 -54.56
N VAL A 51 -56.65 2.57 -53.63
CA VAL A 51 -57.77 1.60 -53.42
C VAL A 51 -58.27 1.76 -52.00
N THR A 52 -59.60 1.89 -51.88
CA THR A 52 -60.22 2.02 -50.54
C THR A 52 -61.11 0.81 -50.28
N THR A 53 -61.19 0.41 -48.99
CA THR A 53 -62.09 -0.64 -48.51
C THR A 53 -63.25 -0.03 -47.74
N GLU A 54 -64.33 -0.78 -47.57
CA GLU A 54 -65.52 -0.38 -46.79
C GLU A 54 -65.14 -0.07 -45.31
N ASN A 55 -64.02 -0.62 -44.84
CA ASN A 55 -63.55 -0.45 -43.50
C ASN A 55 -62.56 0.69 -43.31
N ASN A 56 -62.59 1.73 -44.19
CA ASN A 56 -61.72 2.89 -44.14
C ASN A 56 -60.22 2.59 -44.23
N ILE A 57 -59.81 1.50 -44.87
CA ILE A 57 -58.42 1.31 -45.26
C ILE A 57 -58.18 2.00 -46.59
N ILE A 58 -57.13 2.79 -46.64
CA ILE A 58 -56.65 3.43 -47.89
C ILE A 58 -55.35 2.80 -48.29
N ILE A 59 -55.21 2.27 -49.49
CA ILE A 59 -54.00 1.68 -50.03
C ILE A 59 -53.59 2.44 -51.27
N THR A 60 -52.37 3.00 -51.29
CA THR A 60 -51.77 3.68 -52.45
C THR A 60 -50.57 2.83 -52.90
N ALA A 61 -50.42 2.65 -54.23
CA ALA A 61 -49.29 1.92 -54.82
C ALA A 61 -49.19 2.24 -56.33
N ASP A 62 -48.11 1.81 -56.98
CA ASP A 62 -47.91 1.95 -58.41
C ASP A 62 -48.79 0.97 -59.23
N ASN A 63 -49.01 -0.24 -58.67
CA ASN A 63 -49.84 -1.24 -59.34
C ASN A 63 -50.64 -2.02 -58.28
N PHE A 64 -51.78 -2.53 -58.66
CA PHE A 64 -52.69 -3.31 -57.83
C PHE A 64 -53.13 -4.58 -58.55
N GLU A 65 -53.35 -5.67 -57.76
CA GLU A 65 -53.97 -6.90 -58.30
C GLU A 65 -54.93 -7.44 -57.24
N TYR A 66 -56.18 -7.69 -57.65
CA TYR A 66 -57.16 -8.30 -56.77
C TYR A 66 -57.74 -9.57 -57.39
N ASN A 67 -57.57 -10.70 -56.72
CA ASN A 67 -58.14 -11.96 -57.15
C ASN A 67 -59.36 -12.27 -56.23
N LYS A 68 -60.54 -12.21 -56.81
CA LYS A 68 -61.82 -12.39 -56.11
C LYS A 68 -62.04 -13.83 -55.63
N LEU A 69 -61.44 -14.87 -56.26
CA LEU A 69 -61.58 -16.24 -55.90
C LEU A 69 -60.76 -16.55 -54.61
N THR A 70 -59.58 -15.97 -54.52
CA THR A 70 -58.71 -16.14 -53.37
C THR A 70 -58.86 -15.04 -52.33
N THR A 71 -59.66 -14.04 -52.57
CA THR A 71 -59.87 -12.81 -51.79
C THR A 71 -58.53 -12.11 -51.42
N LEU A 72 -57.51 -12.30 -52.28
CA LEU A 72 -56.17 -11.74 -52.09
C LEU A 72 -56.07 -10.46 -52.92
N PHE A 73 -55.85 -9.35 -52.26
CA PHE A 73 -55.46 -8.09 -52.79
C PHE A 73 -53.94 -7.89 -52.63
N LYS A 74 -53.32 -7.39 -53.72
CA LYS A 74 -51.91 -7.13 -53.78
C LYS A 74 -51.63 -5.71 -54.29
N ALA A 75 -50.84 -4.93 -53.60
CA ALA A 75 -50.36 -3.63 -53.98
C ALA A 75 -48.84 -3.68 -54.19
N ILE A 76 -48.33 -3.23 -55.30
CA ILE A 76 -46.91 -3.35 -55.71
C ILE A 76 -46.34 -1.99 -56.11
N GLY A 77 -45.16 -1.71 -55.65
CA GLY A 77 -44.42 -0.47 -55.89
C GLY A 77 -44.89 0.68 -54.98
N ASN A 78 -43.97 1.12 -54.12
CA ASN A 78 -44.25 2.19 -53.15
C ASN A 78 -45.58 2.03 -52.40
N ALA A 79 -45.92 0.80 -52.03
CA ALA A 79 -47.21 0.50 -51.44
C ALA A 79 -47.31 1.05 -50.01
N LYS A 80 -48.38 1.85 -49.76
CA LYS A 80 -48.70 2.44 -48.45
C LYS A 80 -50.11 2.12 -48.11
N LEU A 81 -50.30 1.48 -46.98
CA LEU A 81 -51.61 1.15 -46.38
C LEU A 81 -51.85 2.06 -45.16
N VAL A 82 -53.00 2.71 -45.11
CA VAL A 82 -53.43 3.50 -43.96
C VAL A 82 -54.78 2.93 -43.48
N ASP A 83 -54.77 2.40 -42.26
CA ASP A 83 -55.99 2.06 -41.51
C ASP A 83 -56.42 3.31 -40.72
N GLN A 84 -57.37 4.07 -41.26
CA GLN A 84 -57.82 5.31 -40.61
C GLN A 84 -58.53 5.09 -39.26
N ASN A 85 -59.17 3.94 -39.08
CA ASN A 85 -59.89 3.63 -37.83
C ASN A 85 -58.94 3.34 -36.69
N GLN A 86 -57.80 2.76 -37.02
CA GLN A 86 -56.77 2.36 -36.02
C GLN A 86 -55.58 3.32 -36.03
N ASN A 87 -55.54 4.29 -36.97
CA ASN A 87 -54.46 5.20 -37.16
C ASN A 87 -53.09 4.48 -37.31
N ILE A 88 -53.08 3.39 -38.11
CA ILE A 88 -51.88 2.62 -38.40
C ILE A 88 -51.53 2.86 -39.88
N THR A 89 -50.29 3.18 -40.17
CA THR A 89 -49.75 3.27 -41.49
C THR A 89 -48.69 2.18 -41.68
N ILE A 90 -48.77 1.42 -42.81
CA ILE A 90 -47.77 0.43 -43.20
C ILE A 90 -47.26 0.80 -44.59
N GLU A 91 -45.97 0.90 -44.76
CA GLU A 91 -45.26 1.22 -46.01
C GLU A 91 -44.33 0.06 -46.36
N SER A 92 -44.37 -0.40 -47.60
CA SER A 92 -43.51 -1.46 -48.13
C SER A 92 -43.47 -1.40 -49.65
N ASN A 93 -42.50 -2.15 -50.24
CA ASN A 93 -42.56 -2.32 -51.69
C ASN A 93 -43.75 -3.16 -52.15
N GLU A 94 -44.15 -4.14 -51.37
CA GLU A 94 -45.30 -4.99 -51.64
C GLU A 94 -46.18 -5.14 -50.42
N VAL A 95 -47.49 -4.91 -50.56
CA VAL A 95 -48.50 -5.09 -49.51
C VAL A 95 -49.56 -6.07 -50.04
N TYR A 96 -49.79 -7.09 -49.24
CA TYR A 96 -50.79 -8.11 -49.48
C TYR A 96 -51.91 -7.96 -48.45
N TYR A 97 -53.18 -8.00 -48.88
CA TYR A 97 -54.34 -7.99 -48.01
C TYR A 97 -55.25 -9.19 -48.33
N LEU A 98 -55.30 -10.13 -47.37
CA LEU A 98 -56.17 -11.29 -47.41
C LEU A 98 -57.49 -10.96 -46.76
N LYS A 99 -58.46 -10.54 -47.61
CA LYS A 99 -59.70 -9.95 -47.12
C LYS A 99 -60.56 -10.89 -46.29
N ASN A 100 -60.62 -12.19 -46.61
CA ASN A 100 -61.37 -13.18 -45.87
C ASN A 100 -60.84 -13.46 -44.43
N LYS A 101 -59.55 -13.07 -44.14
CA LYS A 101 -58.92 -13.20 -42.84
C LYS A 101 -58.71 -11.87 -42.15
N GLU A 102 -59.07 -10.78 -42.83
CA GLU A 102 -58.75 -9.43 -42.39
C GLU A 102 -57.25 -9.27 -42.02
N GLU A 103 -56.38 -9.93 -42.82
CA GLU A 103 -54.94 -9.99 -42.59
C GLU A 103 -54.16 -9.27 -43.70
N VAL A 104 -53.34 -8.33 -43.28
CA VAL A 104 -52.39 -7.60 -44.13
C VAL A 104 -50.99 -8.09 -43.88
N TYR A 105 -50.23 -8.42 -44.89
CA TYR A 105 -48.80 -8.74 -44.73
C TYR A 105 -47.96 -8.05 -45.84
N THR A 106 -46.68 -7.86 -45.51
CA THR A 106 -45.72 -7.29 -46.43
C THR A 106 -44.58 -8.27 -46.67
N LEU A 107 -43.79 -8.07 -47.71
CA LEU A 107 -42.55 -8.82 -47.97
C LEU A 107 -41.39 -7.85 -48.16
N GLY A 108 -40.26 -8.15 -47.46
CA GLY A 108 -39.06 -7.30 -47.51
C GLY A 108 -39.15 -6.08 -46.56
N LYS A 109 -38.31 -5.11 -46.82
CA LYS A 109 -38.25 -3.90 -45.96
C LYS A 109 -39.59 -3.22 -45.86
N SER A 110 -40.03 -3.05 -44.62
CA SER A 110 -41.35 -2.45 -44.36
C SER A 110 -41.23 -1.51 -43.16
N LYS A 111 -42.06 -0.49 -43.16
CA LYS A 111 -42.21 0.50 -42.09
C LYS A 111 -43.64 0.54 -41.60
N ALA A 112 -43.81 0.66 -40.32
CA ALA A 112 -45.13 0.90 -39.73
C ALA A 112 -45.06 2.07 -38.75
N ASN A 113 -46.16 2.82 -38.61
CA ASN A 113 -46.33 3.89 -37.69
C ASN A 113 -47.67 3.75 -36.97
N ASN A 114 -47.72 3.95 -35.68
CA ASN A 114 -48.92 3.78 -34.86
C ASN A 114 -49.80 5.06 -34.84
N GLY A 115 -49.47 6.05 -35.64
CA GLY A 115 -50.16 7.34 -35.71
C GLY A 115 -49.89 8.27 -34.51
N LEU A 116 -49.01 7.87 -33.59
CA LEU A 116 -48.52 8.66 -32.46
C LEU A 116 -47.01 8.90 -32.65
N ASN A 117 -46.21 8.41 -31.72
CA ASN A 117 -44.75 8.67 -31.66
C ASN A 117 -43.90 7.48 -32.04
N ILE A 118 -44.48 6.29 -32.28
CA ILE A 118 -43.74 5.06 -32.49
C ILE A 118 -43.65 4.72 -34.00
N GLU A 119 -42.44 4.50 -34.42
CA GLU A 119 -42.08 3.95 -35.73
C GLU A 119 -41.51 2.54 -35.57
N ILE A 120 -41.87 1.64 -36.49
CA ILE A 120 -41.41 0.25 -36.50
C ILE A 120 -40.85 -0.02 -37.89
N ASP A 121 -39.59 -0.42 -38.00
CA ASP A 121 -38.93 -0.87 -39.22
C ASP A 121 -38.65 -2.38 -39.11
N ALA A 122 -38.83 -3.12 -40.21
CA ALA A 122 -38.45 -4.52 -40.31
C ALA A 122 -37.89 -4.86 -41.69
N ASP A 123 -36.94 -5.81 -41.75
CA ASP A 123 -36.28 -6.16 -43.02
C ASP A 123 -36.95 -7.34 -43.74
N GLU A 124 -37.68 -8.23 -43.01
CA GLU A 124 -38.28 -9.43 -43.64
C GLU A 124 -39.74 -9.24 -43.97
N TYR A 125 -40.59 -8.98 -42.99
CA TYR A 125 -42.03 -8.78 -43.18
C TYR A 125 -42.71 -8.08 -42.01
N PHE A 126 -43.90 -7.49 -42.29
CA PHE A 126 -44.98 -7.23 -41.33
C PHE A 126 -46.16 -8.15 -41.59
N LYS A 127 -46.84 -8.52 -40.53
CA LYS A 127 -48.13 -9.21 -40.61
C LYS A 127 -49.08 -8.56 -39.63
N TYR A 128 -50.10 -7.88 -40.11
CA TYR A 128 -51.11 -7.14 -39.37
C TYR A 128 -52.46 -7.80 -39.46
N ASN A 129 -53.00 -8.26 -38.34
CA ASN A 129 -54.37 -8.82 -38.30
C ASN A 129 -55.31 -7.75 -37.73
N LYS A 130 -56.26 -7.32 -38.54
CA LYS A 130 -57.22 -6.27 -38.21
C LYS A 130 -58.27 -6.70 -37.16
N LEU A 131 -58.61 -7.98 -37.03
CA LEU A 131 -59.56 -8.47 -36.06
C LEU A 131 -58.98 -8.54 -34.63
N THR A 132 -57.70 -8.92 -34.53
CA THR A 132 -57.03 -9.00 -33.25
C THR A 132 -56.25 -7.74 -32.92
N LEU A 133 -56.03 -6.87 -33.91
CA LEU A 133 -55.20 -5.66 -33.83
C LEU A 133 -53.77 -5.95 -33.41
N ILE A 134 -53.22 -7.08 -33.86
CA ILE A 134 -51.85 -7.50 -33.61
C ILE A 134 -51.02 -7.27 -34.88
N LEU A 135 -49.90 -6.54 -34.73
CA LEU A 135 -48.85 -6.41 -35.74
C LEU A 135 -47.68 -7.29 -35.32
N GLU A 136 -47.32 -8.25 -36.15
CA GLU A 136 -46.08 -9.04 -36.06
C GLU A 136 -45.06 -8.43 -37.06
N ALA A 137 -43.85 -8.22 -36.58
CA ALA A 137 -42.72 -7.72 -37.35
C ALA A 137 -41.52 -8.66 -37.20
N LYS A 138 -40.85 -8.95 -38.32
CA LYS A 138 -39.69 -9.86 -38.32
C LYS A 138 -38.56 -9.36 -39.23
N GLY A 139 -37.32 -9.72 -38.79
CA GLY A 139 -36.06 -9.38 -39.46
C GLY A 139 -35.51 -8.03 -39.02
N ASN A 140 -34.50 -8.03 -38.17
CA ASN A 140 -33.81 -6.81 -37.68
C ASN A 140 -34.77 -5.68 -37.29
N VAL A 141 -35.82 -6.02 -36.55
CA VAL A 141 -36.87 -5.07 -36.20
C VAL A 141 -36.32 -3.96 -35.32
N VAL A 142 -36.60 -2.72 -35.67
CA VAL A 142 -36.28 -1.53 -34.89
C VAL A 142 -37.56 -0.78 -34.56
N ILE A 143 -37.83 -0.63 -33.28
CA ILE A 143 -38.90 0.23 -32.76
C ILE A 143 -38.25 1.52 -32.27
N TYR A 144 -38.75 2.65 -32.72
CA TYR A 144 -38.26 3.95 -32.28
C TYR A 144 -39.38 4.80 -31.70
N ASP A 145 -39.30 5.17 -30.46
CA ASP A 145 -40.16 6.12 -29.78
C ASP A 145 -39.52 7.52 -29.85
N LYS A 146 -40.13 8.41 -30.62
CA LYS A 146 -39.61 9.76 -30.86
C LYS A 146 -39.73 10.70 -29.64
N GLU A 147 -40.70 10.45 -28.76
CA GLU A 147 -40.95 11.28 -27.59
C GLU A 147 -39.86 11.05 -26.53
N LYS A 148 -39.43 9.81 -26.35
CA LYS A 148 -38.50 9.40 -25.31
C LYS A 148 -37.12 9.00 -25.80
N ASP A 149 -36.81 9.26 -27.07
CA ASP A 149 -35.54 8.84 -27.70
C ASP A 149 -35.16 7.39 -27.35
N THR A 150 -36.19 6.50 -27.40
CA THR A 150 -36.02 5.10 -27.03
C THR A 150 -36.04 4.23 -28.26
N THR A 151 -35.00 3.41 -28.44
CA THR A 151 -34.87 2.49 -29.55
C THR A 151 -34.82 1.07 -29.04
N ILE A 152 -35.73 0.18 -29.54
CA ILE A 152 -35.74 -1.25 -29.25
C ILE A 152 -35.36 -2.00 -30.51
N LYS A 153 -34.36 -2.89 -30.44
CA LYS A 153 -33.90 -3.73 -31.55
C LYS A 153 -34.08 -5.19 -31.21
N ALA A 154 -34.80 -5.93 -32.05
CA ALA A 154 -35.03 -7.37 -31.89
C ALA A 154 -35.17 -8.03 -33.24
N ASN A 155 -35.15 -9.37 -33.30
CA ASN A 155 -35.39 -10.08 -34.54
C ASN A 155 -36.88 -10.25 -34.86
N GLU A 156 -37.70 -10.37 -33.81
CA GLU A 156 -39.13 -10.59 -33.92
C GLU A 156 -39.87 -9.81 -32.84
N VAL A 157 -40.93 -9.07 -33.24
CA VAL A 157 -41.68 -8.16 -32.39
C VAL A 157 -43.14 -8.33 -32.65
N PHE A 158 -43.95 -8.31 -31.62
CA PHE A 158 -45.40 -8.27 -31.65
C PHE A 158 -45.89 -6.98 -31.00
N TYR A 159 -46.78 -6.28 -31.67
CA TYR A 159 -47.46 -5.09 -31.18
C TYR A 159 -48.93 -5.38 -31.01
N GLU A 160 -49.44 -5.45 -29.80
CA GLU A 160 -50.84 -5.57 -29.45
C GLU A 160 -51.47 -4.18 -29.28
N LYS A 161 -52.03 -3.61 -30.34
CA LYS A 161 -52.54 -2.24 -30.35
C LYS A 161 -53.60 -1.98 -29.28
N ASN A 162 -54.49 -2.93 -28.99
CA ASN A 162 -55.54 -2.80 -28.00
C ASN A 162 -54.97 -2.56 -26.57
N GLN A 163 -53.82 -3.11 -26.30
CA GLN A 163 -53.19 -3.03 -25.00
C GLN A 163 -52.01 -2.00 -24.96
N ASN A 164 -51.67 -1.41 -26.12
CA ASN A 164 -50.47 -0.57 -26.29
C ASN A 164 -49.24 -1.29 -25.74
N LYS A 165 -49.07 -2.56 -26.17
CA LYS A 165 -48.06 -3.44 -25.64
C LYS A 165 -47.23 -4.03 -26.74
N PHE A 166 -45.94 -3.87 -26.62
CA PHE A 166 -44.94 -4.55 -27.45
C PHE A 166 -44.30 -5.68 -26.68
N TYR A 167 -44.07 -6.80 -27.35
CA TYR A 167 -43.19 -7.86 -26.82
C TYR A 167 -42.28 -8.41 -27.91
N THR A 168 -41.07 -8.74 -27.49
CA THR A 168 -40.05 -9.27 -28.39
C THR A 168 -39.79 -10.74 -28.12
N ILE A 169 -39.37 -11.49 -29.14
CA ILE A 169 -38.93 -12.87 -28.97
C ILE A 169 -37.40 -12.94 -29.18
N GLY A 170 -36.69 -13.55 -28.22
CA GLY A 170 -35.27 -13.75 -28.27
C GLY A 170 -34.47 -12.48 -27.88
N LYS A 171 -33.22 -12.40 -28.35
CA LYS A 171 -32.29 -11.33 -27.99
C LYS A 171 -32.82 -9.95 -28.38
N THR A 172 -32.83 -9.06 -27.40
CA THR A 172 -33.33 -7.70 -27.56
C THR A 172 -32.34 -6.69 -27.01
N LYS A 173 -32.12 -5.61 -27.73
CA LYS A 173 -31.27 -4.50 -27.30
C LYS A 173 -32.08 -3.21 -27.27
N VAL A 174 -32.03 -2.49 -26.16
CA VAL A 174 -32.76 -1.23 -25.97
C VAL A 174 -31.75 -0.11 -25.71
N PHE A 175 -31.98 1.02 -26.30
CA PHE A 175 -31.28 2.27 -26.02
C PHE A 175 -32.27 3.27 -25.48
N VAL A 176 -32.02 3.84 -24.32
CA VAL A 176 -32.89 4.82 -23.66
C VAL A 176 -32.12 6.12 -23.46
N ASP A 177 -32.62 7.21 -24.04
CA ASP A 177 -32.09 8.59 -23.88
C ASP A 177 -30.57 8.70 -24.08
N LYS A 178 -29.99 7.85 -24.95
CA LYS A 178 -28.53 7.75 -25.18
C LYS A 178 -27.68 7.50 -23.93
N LYS A 179 -28.30 7.41 -22.73
CA LYS A 179 -27.65 7.20 -21.44
C LYS A 179 -27.56 5.71 -21.07
N TYR A 180 -28.61 4.94 -21.40
CA TYR A 180 -28.70 3.55 -20.98
C TYR A 180 -28.75 2.60 -22.16
N THR A 181 -27.98 1.53 -22.09
CA THR A 181 -28.06 0.41 -23.04
C THR A 181 -28.48 -0.84 -22.26
N ILE A 182 -29.63 -1.44 -22.65
CA ILE A 182 -30.17 -2.65 -22.00
C ILE A 182 -30.07 -3.81 -23.01
N ASN A 183 -29.38 -4.87 -22.65
CA ASN A 183 -29.33 -6.13 -23.40
C ASN A 183 -30.10 -7.18 -22.65
N THR A 184 -31.16 -7.70 -23.26
CA THR A 184 -32.06 -8.66 -22.64
C THR A 184 -32.56 -9.68 -23.64
N SER A 185 -33.57 -10.49 -23.26
CA SER A 185 -34.34 -11.33 -24.16
C SER A 185 -35.80 -11.30 -23.72
N ASP A 186 -36.72 -11.54 -24.68
CA ASP A 186 -38.14 -11.60 -24.43
C ASP A 186 -38.66 -10.39 -23.65
N LEU A 187 -38.38 -9.20 -24.18
CA LEU A 187 -38.74 -7.92 -23.57
C LEU A 187 -40.22 -7.63 -23.72
N LEU A 188 -40.84 -7.14 -22.66
CA LEU A 188 -42.16 -6.53 -22.64
C LEU A 188 -42.02 -5.02 -22.50
N PHE A 189 -42.64 -4.25 -23.41
CA PHE A 189 -42.76 -2.81 -23.36
C PHE A 189 -44.24 -2.39 -23.30
N LEU A 190 -44.64 -1.78 -22.21
CA LEU A 190 -45.97 -1.17 -22.02
C LEU A 190 -45.90 0.31 -22.37
N GLU A 191 -46.39 0.70 -23.53
CA GLU A 191 -46.25 2.06 -24.09
C GLU A 191 -46.89 3.11 -23.17
N LYS A 192 -48.11 2.94 -22.70
CA LYS A 192 -48.80 3.91 -21.82
C LYS A 192 -48.12 4.13 -20.50
N GLU A 193 -47.51 3.09 -19.96
CA GLU A 193 -46.83 3.11 -18.66
C GLU A 193 -45.36 3.47 -18.81
N MET A 194 -44.85 3.50 -20.06
CA MET A 194 -43.42 3.66 -20.34
C MET A 194 -42.57 2.70 -19.54
N LEU A 195 -43.00 1.42 -19.47
CA LEU A 195 -42.42 0.38 -18.64
C LEU A 195 -41.78 -0.72 -19.53
N LEU A 196 -40.49 -0.90 -19.37
CA LEU A 196 -39.71 -2.00 -19.91
C LEU A 196 -39.57 -3.10 -18.87
N SER A 197 -39.80 -4.37 -19.22
CA SER A 197 -39.59 -5.48 -18.31
C SER A 197 -39.16 -6.75 -19.01
N SER A 198 -38.42 -7.61 -18.30
CA SER A 198 -38.13 -8.98 -18.71
C SER A 198 -37.83 -9.83 -17.49
N VAL A 199 -38.18 -11.12 -17.60
CA VAL A 199 -37.86 -12.18 -16.61
C VAL A 199 -36.58 -12.94 -16.97
N LYS A 200 -35.87 -12.47 -18.00
CA LYS A 200 -34.62 -13.08 -18.48
C LYS A 200 -33.40 -12.29 -17.97
N LYS A 201 -32.27 -12.98 -17.95
CA LYS A 201 -31.00 -12.31 -17.58
C LYS A 201 -30.78 -11.10 -18.47
N THR A 202 -30.58 -9.97 -17.83
CA THR A 202 -30.45 -8.65 -18.44
C THR A 202 -29.17 -8.00 -18.01
N VAL A 203 -28.52 -7.29 -18.94
CA VAL A 203 -27.37 -6.44 -18.66
C VAL A 203 -27.72 -5.02 -19.08
N LEU A 204 -27.67 -4.09 -18.13
CA LEU A 204 -27.82 -2.66 -18.34
C LEU A 204 -26.47 -1.97 -18.16
N ASN A 205 -26.12 -1.10 -19.06
CA ASN A 205 -24.94 -0.23 -18.96
C ASN A 205 -25.40 1.22 -18.94
N ASP A 206 -24.82 2.02 -18.06
CA ASP A 206 -24.99 3.47 -18.05
C ASP A 206 -23.83 4.22 -18.73
N ASP A 207 -23.93 5.52 -18.84
CA ASP A 207 -22.93 6.43 -19.40
C ASP A 207 -21.70 6.64 -18.50
N LEU A 208 -21.73 6.16 -17.25
CA LEU A 208 -20.64 6.19 -16.27
C LEU A 208 -19.82 4.89 -16.28
N ASN A 209 -20.03 4.00 -17.23
CA ASN A 209 -19.42 2.67 -17.33
C ASN A 209 -19.73 1.76 -16.13
N ASN A 210 -20.92 1.90 -15.54
CA ASN A 210 -21.42 0.94 -14.57
C ASN A 210 -22.20 -0.15 -15.31
N PHE A 211 -22.00 -1.40 -14.89
CA PHE A 211 -22.70 -2.56 -15.43
C PHE A 211 -23.64 -3.13 -14.38
N TYR A 212 -24.93 -3.25 -14.75
CA TYR A 212 -25.96 -3.84 -13.92
C TYR A 212 -26.35 -5.17 -14.54
N THR A 213 -26.16 -6.28 -13.85
CA THR A 213 -26.61 -7.60 -14.26
C THR A 213 -27.79 -8.00 -13.40
N LEU A 214 -28.92 -8.38 -13.98
CA LEU A 214 -30.17 -8.68 -13.29
C LEU A 214 -30.79 -9.96 -13.87
N ASN A 215 -31.47 -10.75 -13.04
CA ASN A 215 -32.20 -11.91 -13.54
C ASN A 215 -33.63 -11.56 -13.96
N GLU A 216 -34.24 -10.59 -13.34
CA GLU A 216 -35.55 -10.02 -13.69
C GLU A 216 -35.45 -8.51 -13.51
N PHE A 217 -36.07 -7.73 -14.40
CA PHE A 217 -36.11 -6.28 -14.26
C PHE A 217 -37.42 -5.66 -14.69
N GLU A 218 -37.72 -4.52 -14.09
CA GLU A 218 -38.71 -3.53 -14.49
C GLU A 218 -38.00 -2.16 -14.54
N TYR A 219 -38.08 -1.47 -15.67
CA TYR A 219 -37.54 -0.12 -15.82
C TYR A 219 -38.60 0.87 -16.30
N GLN A 220 -38.91 1.83 -15.46
CA GLN A 220 -39.83 2.94 -15.78
C GLN A 220 -39.06 4.08 -16.42
N ILE A 221 -39.24 4.29 -17.72
CA ILE A 221 -38.51 5.27 -18.52
C ILE A 221 -38.74 6.69 -17.99
N ASN A 222 -40.02 7.06 -17.75
CA ASN A 222 -40.38 8.42 -17.32
C ASN A 222 -39.77 8.85 -15.99
N ASN A 223 -39.62 7.90 -15.06
CA ASN A 223 -39.15 8.15 -13.70
C ASN A 223 -37.68 7.75 -13.51
N GLU A 224 -37.06 7.11 -14.52
CA GLU A 224 -35.72 6.53 -14.46
C GLU A 224 -35.56 5.57 -13.26
N ILE A 225 -36.57 4.73 -13.00
CA ILE A 225 -36.60 3.80 -11.89
C ILE A 225 -36.38 2.39 -12.38
N LEU A 226 -35.33 1.73 -11.89
CA LEU A 226 -35.01 0.34 -12.11
C LEU A 226 -35.33 -0.50 -10.87
N LYS A 227 -36.12 -1.56 -11.04
CA LYS A 227 -36.31 -2.62 -10.05
C LYS A 227 -35.71 -3.90 -10.60
N GLY A 228 -35.08 -4.71 -9.75
CA GLY A 228 -34.49 -5.97 -10.20
C GLY A 228 -34.36 -7.00 -9.09
N LYS A 229 -34.25 -8.26 -9.53
CA LYS A 229 -33.90 -9.40 -8.67
C LYS A 229 -32.51 -9.91 -9.03
N LYS A 230 -31.77 -10.36 -8.00
CA LYS A 230 -30.39 -10.84 -8.11
C LYS A 230 -29.53 -9.86 -8.89
N VAL A 231 -29.53 -8.63 -8.40
CA VAL A 231 -28.82 -7.52 -9.05
C VAL A 231 -27.35 -7.54 -8.66
N GLU A 232 -26.48 -7.55 -9.66
CA GLU A 232 -25.04 -7.35 -9.50
C GLU A 232 -24.68 -6.06 -10.23
N ILE A 233 -24.04 -5.14 -9.54
CA ILE A 233 -23.55 -3.86 -10.09
C ILE A 233 -22.04 -3.84 -10.00
N ALA A 234 -21.35 -3.63 -11.11
CA ALA A 234 -19.93 -3.32 -11.15
C ALA A 234 -19.78 -1.85 -11.53
N THR A 235 -19.17 -1.07 -10.66
CA THR A 235 -19.01 0.38 -10.85
C THR A 235 -17.64 0.72 -11.44
N ASN A 236 -17.58 1.78 -12.26
CA ASN A 236 -16.31 2.30 -12.81
C ASN A 236 -15.43 1.21 -13.43
N THR A 237 -15.99 0.37 -14.29
CA THR A 237 -15.30 -0.83 -14.82
C THR A 237 -14.10 -0.52 -15.72
N ASP A 238 -13.94 0.72 -16.12
CA ASP A 238 -12.78 1.27 -16.82
C ASP A 238 -11.60 1.62 -15.90
N LYS A 239 -11.78 1.54 -14.58
CA LYS A 239 -10.77 1.89 -13.57
C LYS A 239 -10.39 0.68 -12.71
N PRO A 240 -9.18 0.67 -12.12
CA PRO A 240 -8.77 -0.38 -11.18
C PRO A 240 -9.64 -0.43 -9.92
N GLU A 241 -10.23 0.71 -9.51
CA GLU A 241 -11.06 0.86 -8.32
C GLU A 241 -12.53 0.51 -8.58
N SER A 242 -12.78 -0.66 -9.18
CA SER A 242 -14.14 -1.14 -9.45
C SER A 242 -14.68 -1.92 -8.26
N ASP A 243 -15.72 -1.40 -7.64
CA ASP A 243 -16.46 -2.07 -6.57
C ASP A 243 -17.63 -2.88 -7.13
N LYS A 244 -18.02 -3.96 -6.41
CA LYS A 244 -19.15 -4.80 -6.78
C LYS A 244 -20.21 -4.76 -5.69
N TYR A 245 -21.46 -4.57 -6.11
CA TYR A 245 -22.63 -4.55 -5.24
C TYR A 245 -23.56 -5.68 -5.65
N PHE A 246 -24.01 -6.47 -4.68
CA PHE A 246 -24.99 -7.53 -4.88
C PHE A 246 -26.24 -7.25 -4.06
N PHE A 247 -27.40 -7.46 -4.66
CA PHE A 247 -28.71 -7.31 -4.01
C PHE A 247 -29.58 -8.51 -4.38
N GLU A 248 -30.24 -9.14 -3.42
CA GLU A 248 -31.27 -10.13 -3.77
C GLU A 248 -32.46 -9.45 -4.46
N THR A 249 -32.85 -8.27 -3.98
CA THR A 249 -33.81 -7.39 -4.66
C THR A 249 -33.33 -5.96 -4.52
N GLY A 250 -33.36 -5.19 -5.62
CA GLY A 250 -32.92 -3.82 -5.67
C GLY A 250 -33.91 -2.89 -6.34
N PHE A 251 -34.02 -1.68 -5.82
CA PHE A 251 -34.77 -0.55 -6.37
C PHE A 251 -33.77 0.60 -6.51
N PHE A 252 -33.64 1.15 -7.72
CA PHE A 252 -32.70 2.18 -8.09
C PHE A 252 -33.43 3.33 -8.76
N ASP A 253 -33.35 4.51 -8.20
CA ASP A 253 -33.84 5.77 -8.75
C ASP A 253 -32.62 6.52 -9.32
N PHE A 254 -32.42 6.41 -10.61
CA PHE A 254 -31.28 7.05 -11.30
C PHE A 254 -31.41 8.57 -11.37
N LYS A 255 -32.63 9.10 -11.33
CA LYS A 255 -32.88 10.54 -11.34
C LYS A 255 -32.51 11.22 -10.02
N GLN A 256 -32.69 10.54 -8.89
CA GLN A 256 -32.39 11.04 -7.56
C GLN A 256 -31.14 10.38 -6.96
N TYR A 257 -30.46 9.51 -7.72
CA TYR A 257 -29.29 8.74 -7.28
C TYR A 257 -29.53 7.98 -5.97
N LYS A 258 -30.74 7.42 -5.80
CA LYS A 258 -31.13 6.67 -4.59
C LYS A 258 -31.24 5.20 -4.89
N PHE A 259 -30.92 4.40 -3.90
CA PHE A 259 -31.19 2.97 -3.95
C PHE A 259 -31.76 2.44 -2.63
N LEU A 260 -32.52 1.38 -2.75
CA LEU A 260 -33.01 0.56 -1.65
C LEU A 260 -32.88 -0.90 -2.07
N GLY A 261 -32.26 -1.73 -1.23
CA GLY A 261 -32.12 -3.13 -1.56
C GLY A 261 -32.16 -4.03 -0.34
N LYS A 262 -32.46 -5.31 -0.59
CA LYS A 262 -32.51 -6.36 0.41
C LYS A 262 -31.35 -7.33 0.20
N ASP A 263 -30.79 -7.85 1.33
CA ASP A 263 -29.68 -8.81 1.35
C ASP A 263 -28.50 -8.30 0.51
N VAL A 264 -27.93 -7.18 0.97
CA VAL A 264 -26.89 -6.44 0.25
C VAL A 264 -25.52 -6.96 0.61
N GLU A 265 -24.68 -7.25 -0.39
CA GLU A 265 -23.24 -7.48 -0.23
C GLU A 265 -22.48 -6.49 -1.10
N ILE A 266 -21.53 -5.78 -0.49
CA ILE A 266 -20.61 -4.88 -1.18
C ILE A 266 -19.23 -5.50 -1.09
N ILE A 267 -18.58 -5.73 -2.23
CA ILE A 267 -17.19 -6.16 -2.32
C ILE A 267 -16.40 -4.98 -2.87
N PHE A 268 -15.54 -4.45 -2.05
CA PHE A 268 -14.67 -3.35 -2.44
C PHE A 268 -13.49 -3.86 -3.29
N HIS A 269 -12.90 -2.98 -4.04
CA HIS A 269 -11.76 -3.33 -4.89
C HIS A 269 -10.53 -3.75 -4.06
N LYS A 270 -9.72 -4.63 -4.63
CA LYS A 270 -8.46 -5.06 -4.03
C LYS A 270 -7.48 -3.89 -3.98
N GLY A 271 -6.75 -3.77 -2.89
CA GLY A 271 -5.83 -2.64 -2.68
C GLY A 271 -6.47 -1.41 -2.02
N MET A 272 -7.77 -1.44 -1.71
CA MET A 272 -8.46 -0.37 -0.98
C MET A 272 -7.75 0.00 0.34
N TYR A 273 -7.06 -0.95 0.96
CA TYR A 273 -6.34 -0.80 2.23
C TYR A 273 -4.82 -1.10 2.09
N ASP A 274 -4.23 -0.76 0.94
CA ASP A 274 -2.81 -0.97 0.63
C ASP A 274 -2.33 -2.44 0.68
N ASP A 275 -3.25 -3.40 0.78
CA ASP A 275 -2.96 -4.83 0.77
C ASP A 275 -3.84 -5.56 -0.24
N ILE A 276 -3.23 -6.02 -1.33
CA ILE A 276 -3.90 -6.75 -2.41
C ILE A 276 -4.37 -8.16 -2.01
N GLU A 277 -3.89 -8.67 -0.87
CA GLU A 277 -4.27 -9.98 -0.34
C GLU A 277 -5.60 -9.95 0.41
N ASN A 278 -6.09 -8.77 0.79
CA ASN A 278 -7.35 -8.58 1.49
C ASN A 278 -8.56 -8.58 0.54
N ASP A 279 -9.68 -9.08 1.03
CA ASP A 279 -10.99 -9.04 0.35
C ASP A 279 -12.00 -8.23 1.20
N PRO A 280 -11.90 -6.90 1.23
CA PRO A 280 -12.78 -6.06 2.03
C PRO A 280 -14.22 -6.17 1.54
N ARG A 281 -15.14 -6.47 2.46
CA ARG A 281 -16.55 -6.63 2.14
C ARG A 281 -17.48 -6.26 3.28
N LEU A 282 -18.65 -5.79 2.90
CA LEU A 282 -19.71 -5.36 3.80
C LEU A 282 -21.01 -6.07 3.40
N LYS A 283 -21.66 -6.75 4.32
CA LYS A 283 -22.97 -7.37 4.13
C LYS A 283 -23.99 -6.74 5.05
N GLY A 284 -25.23 -6.63 4.60
CA GLY A 284 -26.33 -6.14 5.42
C GLY A 284 -27.69 -6.67 4.93
N VAL A 285 -28.67 -6.73 5.82
CA VAL A 285 -30.00 -7.23 5.50
C VAL A 285 -30.75 -6.21 4.64
N VAL A 286 -30.63 -4.93 4.94
CA VAL A 286 -31.24 -3.84 4.16
C VAL A 286 -30.18 -2.80 3.88
N GLY A 287 -30.07 -2.43 2.62
CA GLY A 287 -29.19 -1.34 2.17
C GLY A 287 -29.97 -0.23 1.53
N LYS A 288 -29.63 1.02 1.87
CA LYS A 288 -30.14 2.23 1.24
C LYS A 288 -29.08 3.30 1.13
N GLY A 289 -29.20 4.13 0.12
CA GLY A 289 -28.24 5.19 -0.05
C GLY A 289 -28.67 6.23 -1.07
N ASN A 290 -27.87 7.29 -1.11
CA ASN A 290 -27.93 8.36 -2.09
C ASN A 290 -26.51 8.88 -2.37
N GLU A 291 -26.37 10.03 -3.01
CA GLU A 291 -25.07 10.67 -3.28
C GLU A 291 -24.27 10.95 -2.00
N SER A 292 -24.94 11.29 -0.90
CA SER A 292 -24.33 11.75 0.35
C SER A 292 -23.96 10.61 1.29
N TYR A 293 -24.70 9.50 1.26
CA TYR A 293 -24.44 8.38 2.16
C TYR A 293 -24.91 7.03 1.59
N THR A 294 -24.29 5.97 2.10
CA THR A 294 -24.74 4.58 1.97
C THR A 294 -24.91 3.99 3.36
N ARG A 295 -26.06 3.37 3.65
CA ARG A 295 -26.36 2.77 4.94
C ARG A 295 -26.82 1.34 4.79
N LEU A 296 -26.26 0.45 5.60
CA LEU A 296 -26.70 -0.92 5.76
C LEU A 296 -27.19 -1.16 7.19
N ASP A 297 -28.32 -1.83 7.32
CA ASP A 297 -28.85 -2.24 8.61
C ASP A 297 -28.52 -3.71 8.85
N ASN A 298 -28.23 -4.12 10.12
CA ASN A 298 -27.73 -5.43 10.53
C ASN A 298 -26.53 -5.88 9.68
N ALA A 299 -25.47 -5.09 9.74
CA ALA A 299 -24.35 -5.21 8.84
C ALA A 299 -23.14 -5.90 9.48
N ILE A 300 -22.37 -6.60 8.63
CA ILE A 300 -21.14 -7.29 8.98
C ILE A 300 -20.04 -6.81 8.02
N PHE A 301 -18.95 -6.31 8.57
CA PHE A 301 -17.77 -5.89 7.82
C PHE A 301 -16.58 -6.77 8.16
N THR A 302 -15.76 -7.10 7.16
CA THR A 302 -14.47 -7.76 7.31
C THR A 302 -13.57 -7.47 6.11
N THR A 303 -12.26 -7.55 6.31
CA THR A 303 -11.25 -7.48 5.23
C THR A 303 -10.61 -8.83 4.92
N CYS A 304 -10.94 -9.86 5.69
CA CYS A 304 -10.35 -11.19 5.54
C CYS A 304 -10.69 -11.81 4.19
N LYS A 305 -9.80 -12.63 3.64
CA LYS A 305 -10.07 -13.40 2.40
C LYS A 305 -11.39 -14.14 2.46
N LYS A 306 -12.11 -14.11 1.35
CA LYS A 306 -13.37 -14.86 1.21
C LYS A 306 -13.05 -16.35 1.05
N THR A 307 -13.20 -17.11 2.13
CA THR A 307 -13.04 -18.56 2.16
C THR A 307 -14.35 -19.19 2.62
N ASP A 308 -14.48 -20.51 2.52
CA ASP A 308 -15.66 -21.26 3.03
C ASP A 308 -15.73 -21.32 4.57
N LYS A 309 -14.69 -20.80 5.26
CA LYS A 309 -14.62 -20.73 6.72
C LYS A 309 -15.03 -19.35 7.22
N CYS A 310 -15.46 -19.29 8.49
CA CYS A 310 -15.65 -18.02 9.20
C CYS A 310 -14.42 -17.15 9.10
N PRO A 311 -14.58 -15.87 8.78
CA PRO A 311 -13.44 -14.94 8.76
C PRO A 311 -12.85 -14.81 10.17
N PRO A 312 -11.52 -14.69 10.30
CA PRO A 312 -10.85 -14.54 11.60
C PRO A 312 -11.38 -13.38 12.44
N TRP A 313 -11.85 -12.31 11.81
CA TRP A 313 -12.55 -11.24 12.51
C TRP A 313 -13.70 -10.66 11.69
N VAL A 314 -14.69 -10.17 12.39
CA VAL A 314 -15.81 -9.42 11.83
C VAL A 314 -16.21 -8.27 12.77
N MET A 315 -16.60 -7.14 12.17
CA MET A 315 -17.31 -6.09 12.86
C MET A 315 -18.80 -6.22 12.55
N MET A 316 -19.59 -6.64 13.53
CA MET A 316 -21.04 -6.79 13.43
C MET A 316 -21.68 -5.55 14.05
N SER A 317 -22.65 -4.94 13.36
CA SER A 317 -23.26 -3.69 13.80
C SER A 317 -24.73 -3.62 13.41
N ASP A 318 -25.55 -3.00 14.27
CA ASP A 318 -26.95 -2.74 13.93
C ASP A 318 -27.07 -1.82 12.73
N LYS A 319 -26.16 -0.85 12.61
CA LYS A 319 -26.15 0.10 11.49
C LYS A 319 -24.73 0.45 11.10
N VAL A 320 -24.42 0.32 9.82
CA VAL A 320 -23.21 0.88 9.20
C VAL A 320 -23.60 1.97 8.24
N THR A 321 -23.02 3.15 8.38
CA THR A 321 -23.25 4.29 7.48
C THR A 321 -21.93 4.78 6.93
N HIS A 322 -21.77 4.70 5.62
CA HIS A 322 -20.71 5.38 4.90
C HIS A 322 -21.17 6.81 4.57
N ASP A 323 -20.69 7.78 5.31
CA ASP A 323 -20.90 9.21 5.08
C ASP A 323 -19.88 9.68 4.04
N LYS A 324 -20.32 9.86 2.81
CA LYS A 324 -19.46 10.21 1.67
C LYS A 324 -18.98 11.67 1.73
N ILE A 325 -19.70 12.55 2.43
CA ILE A 325 -19.34 13.96 2.60
C ILE A 325 -18.20 14.05 3.61
N LYS A 326 -18.36 13.40 4.77
CA LYS A 326 -17.33 13.37 5.82
C LYS A 326 -16.24 12.35 5.56
N LYS A 327 -16.41 11.52 4.55
CA LYS A 327 -15.52 10.40 4.21
C LYS A 327 -15.25 9.50 5.43
N GLN A 328 -16.31 9.04 6.06
CA GLN A 328 -16.29 8.23 7.28
C GLN A 328 -17.23 7.05 7.17
N ILE A 329 -16.78 5.89 7.68
CA ILE A 329 -17.62 4.72 7.90
C ILE A 329 -17.96 4.68 9.39
N ILE A 330 -19.25 4.84 9.71
CA ILE A 330 -19.76 4.97 11.08
C ILE A 330 -20.54 3.72 11.42
N TYR A 331 -20.20 3.10 12.53
CA TYR A 331 -20.84 1.93 13.10
C TYR A 331 -21.63 2.34 14.34
N LYS A 332 -22.85 1.81 14.48
CA LYS A 332 -23.68 2.01 15.65
C LYS A 332 -23.99 0.66 16.28
N ASP A 333 -23.81 0.54 17.61
CA ASP A 333 -23.97 -0.68 18.38
C ASP A 333 -23.17 -1.85 17.78
N ALA A 334 -21.86 -1.67 17.73
CA ALA A 334 -20.94 -2.57 17.04
C ALA A 334 -20.26 -3.55 18.00
N PHE A 335 -20.17 -4.81 17.58
CA PHE A 335 -19.41 -5.87 18.22
C PHE A 335 -18.25 -6.28 17.33
N LEU A 336 -17.05 -6.17 17.84
CA LEU A 336 -15.88 -6.82 17.25
C LEU A 336 -15.88 -8.28 17.70
N LYS A 337 -15.93 -9.19 16.74
CA LYS A 337 -15.81 -10.63 16.99
C LYS A 337 -14.51 -11.15 16.39
N ILE A 338 -13.84 -12.02 17.12
CA ILE A 338 -12.68 -12.79 16.66
C ILE A 338 -13.08 -14.27 16.72
N TYR A 339 -13.07 -14.97 15.58
CA TYR A 339 -13.56 -16.35 15.45
C TYR A 339 -14.94 -16.55 16.11
N ASP A 340 -15.88 -15.65 15.79
CA ASP A 340 -17.25 -15.58 16.34
C ASP A 340 -17.37 -15.23 17.83
N VAL A 341 -16.27 -15.10 18.56
CA VAL A 341 -16.30 -14.68 19.97
C VAL A 341 -16.33 -13.15 20.05
N PRO A 342 -17.34 -12.54 20.67
CA PRO A 342 -17.37 -11.08 20.86
C PRO A 342 -16.29 -10.67 21.86
N VAL A 343 -15.33 -9.84 21.39
CA VAL A 343 -14.18 -9.40 22.19
C VAL A 343 -14.28 -7.93 22.62
N ALA A 344 -15.05 -7.12 21.88
CA ALA A 344 -15.28 -5.72 22.22
C ALA A 344 -16.65 -5.24 21.74
N TYR A 345 -17.24 -4.30 22.50
CA TYR A 345 -18.47 -3.60 22.14
C TYR A 345 -18.23 -2.10 22.06
N PHE A 346 -18.75 -1.49 21.01
CA PHE A 346 -18.65 -0.07 20.74
C PHE A 346 -20.07 0.50 20.51
N PRO A 347 -20.60 1.35 21.37
CA PRO A 347 -21.90 2.01 21.15
C PRO A 347 -21.90 2.83 19.87
N LYS A 348 -20.78 3.48 19.59
CA LYS A 348 -20.49 4.18 18.35
C LYS A 348 -19.01 4.08 18.03
N PHE A 349 -18.70 3.65 16.84
CA PHE A 349 -17.34 3.57 16.34
C PHE A 349 -17.30 4.16 14.94
N PHE A 350 -16.23 4.78 14.55
CA PHE A 350 -16.03 5.20 13.17
C PHE A 350 -14.56 5.09 12.80
N HIS A 351 -14.32 4.89 11.53
CA HIS A 351 -13.00 5.01 10.93
C HIS A 351 -13.10 5.80 9.62
N PRO A 352 -11.99 6.39 9.15
CA PRO A 352 -11.96 7.07 7.87
C PRO A 352 -12.31 6.11 6.73
N ASP A 353 -12.89 6.67 5.69
CA ASP A 353 -12.93 6.06 4.38
C ASP A 353 -11.49 5.88 3.89
N PRO A 354 -11.14 4.78 3.20
CA PRO A 354 -9.79 4.52 2.70
C PRO A 354 -9.20 5.61 1.79
N THR A 355 -10.05 6.45 1.21
CA THR A 355 -9.58 7.60 0.40
C THR A 355 -9.07 8.77 1.25
N VAL A 356 -9.15 8.67 2.58
CA VAL A 356 -8.70 9.71 3.52
C VAL A 356 -7.35 9.35 4.09
N GLU A 357 -6.33 10.07 3.72
CA GLU A 357 -4.97 9.85 4.23
C GLU A 357 -4.86 10.11 5.74
N ARG A 358 -5.62 11.08 6.28
CA ARG A 358 -5.51 11.52 7.68
C ARG A 358 -6.85 11.96 8.26
N GLN A 359 -7.24 11.41 9.41
CA GLN A 359 -8.47 11.78 10.11
C GLN A 359 -8.28 11.78 11.62
N SER A 360 -8.92 12.75 12.31
CA SER A 360 -8.95 12.82 13.76
C SER A 360 -9.77 11.68 14.36
N GLY A 361 -9.25 11.07 15.43
CA GLY A 361 -9.94 9.98 16.11
C GLY A 361 -9.10 9.35 17.22
N PHE A 362 -9.72 8.48 18.01
CA PHE A 362 -9.02 7.68 19.00
C PHE A 362 -8.17 6.62 18.31
N LEU A 363 -6.92 6.51 18.74
CA LEU A 363 -6.04 5.42 18.35
C LEU A 363 -6.30 4.21 19.25
N ALA A 364 -5.70 3.08 18.88
CA ALA A 364 -5.83 1.85 19.64
C ALA A 364 -5.44 2.06 21.11
N PRO A 365 -6.27 1.61 22.05
CA PRO A 365 -5.93 1.65 23.47
C PRO A 365 -4.78 0.69 23.77
N SER A 366 -3.96 1.01 24.76
CA SER A 366 -2.90 0.16 25.27
C SER A 366 -3.07 -0.08 26.76
N TYR A 367 -2.68 -1.28 27.18
CA TYR A 367 -2.67 -1.70 28.57
C TYR A 367 -1.30 -2.29 28.88
N LYS A 368 -0.65 -1.80 29.95
CA LYS A 368 0.67 -2.26 30.35
C LYS A 368 0.77 -2.34 31.84
N ASN A 369 1.38 -3.40 32.34
CA ASN A 369 1.76 -3.54 33.76
C ASN A 369 3.24 -3.19 33.93
N SER A 370 3.55 -2.45 34.98
CA SER A 370 4.90 -2.09 35.41
C SER A 370 5.08 -2.36 36.92
N ASP A 371 6.11 -3.08 37.29
CA ASP A 371 6.40 -3.35 38.68
C ASP A 371 6.70 -2.07 39.48
N THR A 372 7.17 -1.02 38.84
CA THR A 372 7.53 0.25 39.47
C THR A 372 6.36 1.22 39.62
N LEU A 373 5.44 1.25 38.64
CA LEU A 373 4.38 2.25 38.58
C LEU A 373 2.98 1.67 38.68
N GLY A 374 2.82 0.35 38.66
CA GLY A 374 1.55 -0.33 38.56
C GLY A 374 1.04 -0.46 37.13
N THR A 375 -0.22 -0.80 36.98
CA THR A 375 -0.85 -1.03 35.71
C THR A 375 -1.41 0.28 35.12
N TYR A 376 -1.21 0.56 33.85
CA TYR A 376 -1.85 1.70 33.22
C TYR A 376 -2.69 1.32 32.01
N PHE A 377 -3.69 2.15 31.77
CA PHE A 377 -4.48 2.19 30.57
C PHE A 377 -4.23 3.50 29.81
N SER A 378 -4.10 3.45 28.50
CA SER A 378 -3.92 4.59 27.62
C SER A 378 -4.81 4.48 26.39
N THR A 379 -5.52 5.55 26.09
CA THR A 379 -6.28 5.68 24.84
C THR A 379 -5.84 6.95 24.14
N PRO A 380 -4.85 6.87 23.22
CA PRO A 380 -4.38 8.05 22.51
C PRO A 380 -5.46 8.64 21.60
N TYR A 381 -5.44 9.95 21.44
CA TYR A 381 -6.31 10.69 20.54
C TYR A 381 -5.47 11.46 19.52
N PHE A 382 -5.62 11.13 18.26
CA PHE A 382 -4.98 11.82 17.14
C PHE A 382 -5.92 12.91 16.62
N HIS A 383 -5.41 14.13 16.50
CA HIS A 383 -6.16 15.28 16.03
C HIS A 383 -5.47 15.93 14.83
N VAL A 384 -6.14 15.93 13.70
CA VAL A 384 -5.72 16.62 12.48
C VAL A 384 -6.10 18.09 12.61
N ILE A 385 -5.11 18.96 12.69
CA ILE A 385 -5.31 20.42 12.74
C ILE A 385 -5.49 20.96 11.32
N SER A 386 -4.68 20.44 10.38
CA SER A 386 -4.73 20.75 8.95
C SER A 386 -4.04 19.65 8.16
N ASP A 387 -4.05 19.73 6.84
CA ASP A 387 -3.37 18.76 5.96
C ASP A 387 -1.87 18.62 6.27
N THR A 388 -1.28 19.64 6.89
CA THR A 388 0.15 19.70 7.19
C THR A 388 0.48 19.65 8.68
N LYS A 389 -0.53 19.57 9.57
CA LYS A 389 -0.35 19.66 11.03
C LYS A 389 -1.23 18.67 11.75
N ASP A 390 -0.66 17.99 12.72
CA ASP A 390 -1.39 17.11 13.63
C ASP A 390 -0.84 17.17 15.06
N ILE A 391 -1.65 16.69 15.97
CA ILE A 391 -1.31 16.55 17.39
C ILE A 391 -1.88 15.23 17.90
N THR A 392 -1.08 14.47 18.65
CA THR A 392 -1.49 13.23 19.29
C THR A 392 -1.41 13.40 20.81
N PHE A 393 -2.54 13.23 21.49
CA PHE A 393 -2.62 13.22 22.94
C PHE A 393 -2.57 11.76 23.42
N MET A 394 -1.63 11.43 24.30
CA MET A 394 -1.36 10.07 24.79
C MET A 394 -1.45 10.03 26.33
N PRO A 395 -2.66 10.06 26.91
CA PRO A 395 -2.83 9.96 28.36
C PRO A 395 -2.49 8.54 28.84
N ARG A 396 -1.79 8.41 29.96
CA ARG A 396 -1.56 7.16 30.69
C ARG A 396 -2.11 7.33 32.07
N ILE A 397 -3.07 6.50 32.46
CA ILE A 397 -3.72 6.53 33.78
C ILE A 397 -3.36 5.24 34.49
N TYR A 398 -2.66 5.36 35.61
CA TYR A 398 -2.19 4.24 36.42
C TYR A 398 -3.17 3.90 37.51
N ASP A 399 -3.21 2.63 37.91
CA ASP A 399 -3.99 2.13 39.06
C ASP A 399 -3.49 2.69 40.41
N SER A 400 -2.29 3.26 40.43
CA SER A 400 -1.67 3.90 41.60
C SER A 400 -1.94 5.39 41.74
N ASP A 401 -3.08 5.90 41.22
CA ASP A 401 -3.50 7.31 41.23
C ASP A 401 -2.51 8.27 40.55
N LYS A 402 -1.64 7.73 39.68
CA LYS A 402 -0.71 8.52 38.89
C LYS A 402 -1.23 8.69 37.45
N TYR A 403 -0.89 9.80 36.86
CA TYR A 403 -1.21 10.04 35.46
C TYR A 403 -0.06 10.73 34.73
N ILE A 404 0.02 10.44 33.45
CA ILE A 404 0.94 11.08 32.52
C ILE A 404 0.16 11.59 31.33
N PHE A 405 0.37 12.84 30.96
CA PHE A 405 -0.10 13.40 29.72
C PHE A 405 1.08 13.63 28.79
N GLN A 406 1.22 12.78 27.77
CA GLN A 406 2.19 12.96 26.70
C GLN A 406 1.48 13.49 25.47
N THR A 407 2.12 14.43 24.76
CA THR A 407 1.55 15.08 23.57
C THR A 407 2.63 15.22 22.52
N GLU A 408 2.37 14.68 21.35
CA GLU A 408 3.23 14.80 20.19
C GLU A 408 2.58 15.73 19.15
N TYR A 409 3.29 16.77 18.74
CA TYR A 409 2.90 17.67 17.66
C TYR A 409 3.78 17.45 16.44
N LYS A 410 3.21 17.38 15.26
CA LYS A 410 3.89 17.27 13.97
C LYS A 410 3.40 18.33 13.01
N GLN A 411 4.36 18.95 12.30
CA GLN A 411 4.07 19.87 11.21
C GLN A 411 5.02 19.61 10.05
N LYS A 412 4.47 19.53 8.84
CA LYS A 412 5.23 19.41 7.60
C LYS A 412 4.77 20.49 6.62
N THR A 413 5.71 21.31 6.17
CA THR A 413 5.49 22.28 5.09
C THR A 413 6.30 21.86 3.87
N ALA A 414 6.24 22.61 2.77
CA ALA A 414 7.08 22.34 1.59
C ALA A 414 8.58 22.35 1.92
N LYS A 415 8.99 23.22 2.87
CA LYS A 415 10.41 23.43 3.20
C LYS A 415 10.79 23.01 4.62
N SER A 416 9.86 22.63 5.47
CA SER A 416 10.20 22.31 6.86
C SER A 416 9.41 21.14 7.41
N TYR A 417 10.02 20.44 8.35
CA TYR A 417 9.40 19.39 9.15
C TYR A 417 9.74 19.61 10.62
N THR A 418 8.68 19.70 11.46
CA THR A 418 8.82 19.91 12.90
C THR A 418 8.11 18.81 13.66
N ILE A 419 8.77 18.23 14.65
CA ILE A 419 8.18 17.37 15.68
C ILE A 419 8.45 18.01 17.03
N ALA A 420 7.44 18.03 17.90
CA ALA A 420 7.58 18.38 19.30
C ALA A 420 6.86 17.34 20.16
N ASP A 421 7.55 16.79 21.14
CA ASP A 421 7.02 15.83 22.10
C ASP A 421 7.21 16.41 23.50
N PHE A 422 6.10 16.58 24.21
CA PHE A 422 6.17 17.04 25.56
C PHE A 422 5.29 16.17 26.45
N SER A 423 5.68 16.02 27.71
CA SER A 423 4.82 15.38 28.70
C SER A 423 4.99 15.96 30.08
N PHE A 424 3.96 15.75 30.87
CA PHE A 424 4.04 16.04 32.29
C PHE A 424 3.31 14.97 33.10
N THR A 425 3.76 14.77 34.34
CA THR A 425 3.12 13.88 35.33
C THR A 425 3.16 14.53 36.69
N ASN A 426 2.12 14.25 37.50
CA ASN A 426 2.18 14.62 38.91
C ASN A 426 2.74 13.44 39.73
N GLY A 427 3.62 13.79 40.64
CA GLY A 427 4.04 13.03 41.79
C GLY A 427 4.47 11.58 41.57
N HIS A 428 5.77 11.35 41.39
CA HIS A 428 6.40 10.05 41.67
C HIS A 428 7.01 10.07 43.07
N ASN A 429 6.54 9.21 43.93
CA ASN A 429 7.19 9.00 45.21
C ASN A 429 8.35 8.02 45.00
N SER A 430 9.59 8.51 45.09
CA SER A 430 10.72 7.61 45.16
C SER A 430 10.94 7.20 46.62
N SER A 431 11.59 6.04 46.87
CA SER A 431 11.96 5.60 48.20
C SER A 431 12.90 6.56 48.97
N GLN A 432 13.36 7.61 48.30
CA GLN A 432 14.28 8.62 48.82
C GLN A 432 13.66 10.02 49.00
N LEU A 433 12.42 10.25 48.52
CA LEU A 433 11.75 11.55 48.61
C LEU A 433 10.36 11.40 49.20
N ASP A 434 10.13 11.97 50.36
CA ASP A 434 8.85 11.97 51.07
C ASP A 434 7.72 12.78 50.37
N LYS A 435 8.03 13.47 49.27
CA LYS A 435 7.08 14.25 48.50
C LYS A 435 7.17 13.89 47.03
N GLY A 436 6.00 13.71 46.42
CA GLY A 436 5.88 13.49 45.00
C GLY A 436 6.32 14.71 44.18
N ASP A 437 7.29 14.54 43.32
CA ASP A 437 7.75 15.58 42.37
C ASP A 437 7.01 15.52 41.04
N ASN A 438 6.60 16.72 40.56
CA ASN A 438 6.11 16.85 39.20
C ASN A 438 7.28 16.68 38.23
N ARG A 439 7.08 15.88 37.21
CA ARG A 439 8.13 15.57 36.19
C ARG A 439 7.61 15.87 34.81
N SER A 440 8.51 16.30 33.95
CA SER A 440 8.18 16.71 32.60
C SER A 440 9.35 16.52 31.63
N HIS A 441 9.04 16.47 30.35
CA HIS A 441 10.02 16.62 29.31
C HIS A 441 9.50 17.53 28.19
N LEU A 442 10.46 18.07 27.44
CA LEU A 442 10.24 18.74 26.15
C LEU A 442 11.34 18.31 25.18
N PHE A 443 10.93 17.67 24.10
CA PHE A 443 11.79 17.30 22.99
C PHE A 443 11.24 17.93 21.73
N THR A 444 12.09 18.59 20.96
CA THR A 444 11.71 19.18 19.67
C THR A 444 12.78 18.92 18.63
N LYS A 445 12.37 18.75 17.40
CA LYS A 445 13.26 18.68 16.25
C LYS A 445 12.60 19.36 15.06
N THR A 446 13.31 20.33 14.50
CA THR A 446 12.88 21.03 13.28
C THR A 446 13.97 20.91 12.23
N LYS A 447 13.59 20.50 11.05
CA LYS A 447 14.41 20.47 9.85
C LYS A 447 13.86 21.47 8.85
N VAL A 448 14.70 22.30 8.31
CA VAL A 448 14.36 23.30 7.30
C VAL A 448 15.25 23.10 6.09
N ASN A 449 14.66 22.84 4.94
CA ASN A 449 15.37 22.86 3.67
C ASN A 449 15.51 24.31 3.21
N LEU A 450 16.75 24.74 3.00
CA LEU A 450 17.08 26.12 2.65
C LEU A 450 17.02 26.34 1.14
N ASP A 451 17.08 25.27 0.35
CA ASP A 451 17.01 25.27 -1.13
C ASP A 451 18.05 26.23 -1.77
N PHE A 452 19.33 26.17 -1.33
CA PHE A 452 20.39 26.94 -1.96
C PHE A 452 20.73 26.39 -3.33
N ASP A 453 20.69 27.22 -4.35
CA ASP A 453 20.74 26.84 -5.77
C ASP A 453 21.96 25.98 -6.18
N ASN A 454 23.10 26.12 -5.48
CA ASN A 454 24.33 25.39 -5.84
C ASN A 454 24.62 24.18 -4.97
N PHE A 455 23.66 23.75 -4.13
CA PHE A 455 23.84 22.63 -3.23
C PHE A 455 22.86 21.52 -3.52
N LEU A 456 23.33 20.29 -3.49
CA LEU A 456 22.48 19.08 -3.58
C LEU A 456 21.58 18.95 -2.36
N ARG A 457 22.08 19.41 -1.20
CA ARG A 457 21.37 19.50 0.06
C ARG A 457 21.80 20.73 0.84
N SER A 458 20.85 21.51 1.30
CA SER A 458 21.06 22.61 2.21
C SER A 458 19.99 22.55 3.30
N GLU A 459 20.36 22.06 4.48
CA GLU A 459 19.43 21.76 5.55
C GLU A 459 19.89 22.37 6.87
N LEU A 460 18.96 23.07 7.54
CA LEU A 460 19.14 23.54 8.91
C LEU A 460 18.31 22.63 9.83
N GLU A 461 18.99 21.95 10.75
CA GLU A 461 18.37 21.12 11.78
C GLU A 461 18.51 21.79 13.15
N ILE A 462 17.40 21.95 13.87
CA ILE A 462 17.37 22.46 15.25
C ILE A 462 16.72 21.40 16.13
N GLN A 463 17.45 20.95 17.14
CA GLN A 463 16.99 19.95 18.09
C GLN A 463 17.11 20.49 19.52
N TYR A 464 16.10 20.26 20.34
CA TYR A 464 16.13 20.59 21.76
C TYR A 464 15.57 19.43 22.57
N GLN A 465 16.33 19.04 23.62
CA GLN A 465 15.92 17.98 24.55
C GLN A 465 16.15 18.43 25.98
N LYS A 466 15.11 18.30 26.80
CA LYS A 466 15.15 18.61 28.23
C LYS A 466 14.22 17.70 29.02
N VAL A 467 14.69 17.25 30.17
CA VAL A 467 13.90 16.59 31.20
C VAL A 467 14.02 17.30 32.53
N SER A 468 13.01 17.19 33.37
CA SER A 468 13.03 17.78 34.71
C SER A 468 13.82 16.94 35.74
N ASN A 469 14.01 15.65 35.44
CA ASN A 469 14.67 14.69 36.35
C ASN A 469 15.40 13.62 35.53
N ASP A 470 16.59 13.20 36.02
CA ASP A 470 17.49 12.29 35.32
C ASP A 470 16.90 10.91 35.03
N ASN A 471 16.08 10.40 35.95
CA ASN A 471 15.47 9.08 35.84
C ASN A 471 14.11 9.09 35.16
N TYR A 472 13.62 10.27 34.79
CA TYR A 472 12.26 10.44 34.21
C TYR A 472 11.99 9.52 33.02
N ILE A 473 12.88 9.51 32.03
CA ILE A 473 12.73 8.71 30.81
C ILE A 473 12.71 7.22 31.15
N LYS A 474 13.60 6.78 32.04
CA LYS A 474 13.78 5.37 32.41
C LYS A 474 12.60 4.84 33.22
N ILE A 475 12.15 5.58 34.23
CA ILE A 475 11.05 5.18 35.13
C ILE A 475 9.74 5.04 34.36
N PHE A 476 9.41 6.02 33.52
CA PHE A 476 8.15 6.02 32.80
C PHE A 476 8.22 5.31 31.44
N ALA A 477 9.38 4.76 31.09
CA ALA A 477 9.62 4.08 29.82
C ALA A 477 9.03 4.87 28.63
N PHE A 478 9.39 6.15 28.52
CA PHE A 478 8.92 6.99 27.42
C PHE A 478 9.47 6.51 26.10
N GLU A 479 8.57 6.43 25.14
CA GLU A 479 8.87 6.21 23.74
C GLU A 479 8.64 7.51 22.98
N SER A 480 9.66 7.98 22.30
CA SER A 480 9.60 9.14 21.43
C SER A 480 10.49 8.90 20.22
N VAL A 481 10.01 9.31 19.04
CA VAL A 481 10.83 9.27 17.81
C VAL A 481 12.04 10.20 17.89
N LEU A 482 12.06 11.11 18.87
CA LEU A 482 13.15 12.06 19.11
C LEU A 482 14.20 11.54 20.08
N LEU A 483 14.00 10.37 20.67
CA LEU A 483 14.93 9.77 21.64
C LEU A 483 15.60 8.52 21.07
N LYS A 484 16.90 8.40 21.31
CA LYS A 484 17.58 7.10 21.21
C LYS A 484 17.08 6.20 22.36
N SER A 485 17.06 4.89 22.14
CA SER A 485 16.67 3.94 23.19
C SER A 485 17.53 4.14 24.44
N GLN A 486 16.91 4.43 25.58
CA GLN A 486 17.54 4.61 26.91
C GLN A 486 18.78 5.55 26.88
N PRO A 487 18.62 6.84 26.58
CA PRO A 487 19.76 7.73 26.49
C PRO A 487 20.42 7.93 27.86
N SER A 488 21.74 7.96 27.91
CA SER A 488 22.53 8.38 29.08
C SER A 488 22.75 9.89 29.09
N SER A 489 22.52 10.56 27.98
CA SER A 489 22.58 12.01 27.83
C SER A 489 21.54 12.52 26.83
N LEU A 490 21.11 13.75 27.03
CA LEU A 490 20.27 14.51 26.10
C LEU A 490 21.11 15.41 25.22
N GLU A 491 20.68 15.59 23.99
CA GLU A 491 21.35 16.42 22.99
C GLU A 491 20.44 17.56 22.54
N SER A 492 20.95 18.78 22.62
CA SER A 492 20.30 19.94 21.98
C SER A 492 21.30 20.54 21.01
N SER A 493 20.88 20.75 19.77
CA SER A 493 21.79 21.15 18.69
C SER A 493 21.14 22.07 17.67
N ILE A 494 21.97 22.87 17.05
CA ILE A 494 21.69 23.60 15.80
C ILE A 494 22.75 23.12 14.82
N ASN A 495 22.32 22.59 13.69
CA ASN A 495 23.20 21.99 12.71
C ASN A 495 22.81 22.47 11.31
N LEU A 496 23.79 23.01 10.55
CA LEU A 496 23.67 23.41 9.16
C LEU A 496 24.50 22.46 8.30
N VAL A 497 23.84 21.75 7.42
CA VAL A 497 24.43 20.79 6.47
C VAL A 497 24.34 21.36 5.07
N LEU A 498 25.46 21.41 4.38
CA LEU A 498 25.57 21.87 3.01
C LEU A 498 26.37 20.85 2.21
N ASP A 499 25.71 20.09 1.37
CA ASP A 499 26.33 19.11 0.48
C ASP A 499 26.37 19.71 -0.95
N HIS A 500 27.57 19.91 -1.48
CA HIS A 500 27.80 20.36 -2.84
C HIS A 500 28.36 19.21 -3.69
N GLU A 501 28.30 19.28 -5.00
CA GLU A 501 28.85 18.23 -5.88
C GLU A 501 30.35 17.95 -5.60
N ASP A 502 31.12 18.96 -5.19
CA ASP A 502 32.56 18.85 -5.00
C ASP A 502 32.98 18.77 -3.54
N TYR A 503 32.14 19.14 -2.57
CA TYR A 503 32.50 19.19 -1.15
C TYR A 503 31.29 19.13 -0.26
N ASP A 504 31.50 18.68 0.96
CA ASP A 504 30.53 18.66 2.04
C ASP A 504 30.97 19.62 3.14
N PHE A 505 30.03 20.38 3.69
CA PHE A 505 30.27 21.28 4.80
C PHE A 505 29.14 21.15 5.83
N ASN A 506 29.55 20.95 7.07
CA ASN A 506 28.65 20.88 8.22
C ASN A 506 29.18 21.84 9.32
N ILE A 507 28.29 22.59 9.94
CA ILE A 507 28.60 23.40 11.11
C ILE A 507 27.51 23.24 12.16
N SER A 508 27.91 22.99 13.41
CA SER A 508 26.97 22.73 14.51
C SER A 508 27.34 23.51 15.78
N ALA A 509 26.30 23.69 16.60
CA ALA A 509 26.41 24.11 17.98
C ALA A 509 25.60 23.11 18.83
N GLU A 510 26.24 22.44 19.77
CA GLU A 510 25.71 21.32 20.50
C GLU A 510 25.82 21.51 22.00
N ARG A 511 24.82 21.10 22.73
CA ARG A 511 24.80 20.98 24.20
C ARG A 511 24.39 19.57 24.56
N TYR A 512 25.23 18.92 25.32
CA TYR A 512 24.94 17.61 25.91
C TYR A 512 24.63 17.77 27.39
N GLU A 513 23.55 17.13 27.85
CA GLU A 513 23.14 17.09 29.26
C GLU A 513 23.20 15.64 29.75
N SER A 514 24.09 15.32 30.67
CA SER A 514 24.22 14.00 31.27
C SER A 514 23.01 13.70 32.16
N LEU A 515 22.42 12.52 32.01
CA LEU A 515 21.35 12.02 32.87
C LEU A 515 21.95 11.21 34.01
N GLY A 516 22.66 11.87 34.87
CA GLY A 516 23.31 11.29 36.08
C GLY A 516 24.64 11.96 36.39
N GLY A 517 25.17 11.68 37.57
CA GLY A 517 26.43 12.26 38.02
C GLY A 517 26.28 13.57 38.78
N ARG A 518 27.44 14.27 39.01
CA ARG A 518 27.49 15.54 39.76
C ARG A 518 26.94 16.67 38.89
N ASN A 519 26.27 17.65 39.51
CA ASN A 519 25.77 18.85 38.79
C ASN A 519 26.86 19.64 38.07
N SER A 520 28.07 19.65 38.59
CA SER A 520 29.22 20.33 37.95
C SER A 520 29.60 19.73 36.60
N ASP A 521 29.32 18.45 36.42
CA ASP A 521 29.70 17.67 35.24
C ASP A 521 28.54 17.42 34.28
N ARG A 522 27.37 18.00 34.62
CA ARG A 522 26.12 17.75 33.92
C ARG A 522 26.09 18.18 32.45
N TYR A 523 26.73 19.35 32.16
CA TYR A 523 26.66 19.93 30.84
C TYR A 523 28.01 19.91 30.13
N GLN A 524 27.94 19.55 28.85
CA GLN A 524 29.03 19.72 27.91
C GLN A 524 28.50 20.55 26.73
N TYR A 525 29.26 21.53 26.32
CA TYR A 525 28.98 22.39 25.17
C TYR A 525 30.07 22.19 24.13
N VAL A 526 29.66 21.99 22.87
CA VAL A 526 30.55 21.87 21.73
C VAL A 526 30.05 22.90 20.71
N PHE A 527 30.72 24.06 20.68
CA PHE A 527 30.36 25.07 19.68
C PHE A 527 31.40 26.17 19.51
N PRO A 528 31.73 26.56 18.26
CA PRO A 528 31.28 25.87 17.07
C PRO A 528 31.96 24.51 16.95
N SER A 529 31.28 23.61 16.27
CA SER A 529 31.87 22.44 15.66
C SER A 529 31.65 22.52 14.16
N TYR A 530 32.64 22.25 13.37
CA TYR A 530 32.49 22.19 11.90
C TYR A 530 33.27 21.04 11.31
N ASP A 531 32.78 20.58 10.17
CA ASP A 531 33.39 19.56 9.35
C ASP A 531 33.28 19.98 7.87
N PHE A 532 34.40 19.92 7.18
CA PHE A 532 34.50 20.19 5.74
C PHE A 532 35.26 19.06 5.08
N SER A 533 34.71 18.47 4.04
CA SER A 533 35.35 17.41 3.28
C SER A 533 35.32 17.70 1.78
N LYS A 534 36.44 17.48 1.10
CA LYS A 534 36.54 17.60 -0.36
C LYS A 534 37.43 16.50 -0.92
N THR A 535 36.91 15.82 -1.94
CA THR A 535 37.67 14.85 -2.73
C THR A 535 37.99 15.40 -4.11
N PHE A 536 39.22 15.28 -4.56
CA PHE A 536 39.61 15.68 -5.89
C PHE A 536 40.66 14.74 -6.53
N GLY A 537 40.60 14.62 -7.84
CA GLY A 537 41.49 13.73 -8.60
C GLY A 537 42.91 14.23 -8.66
N ALA A 538 43.88 13.33 -8.73
CA ALA A 538 45.29 13.59 -8.92
C ALA A 538 45.70 13.31 -10.38
N GLU A 539 44.92 13.83 -11.35
CA GLU A 539 45.08 13.51 -12.78
C GLU A 539 46.42 13.93 -13.36
N ASN A 540 46.98 15.03 -12.79
CA ASN A 540 48.26 15.59 -13.26
C ASN A 540 49.50 14.95 -12.59
N LEU A 541 49.32 13.97 -11.71
CA LEU A 541 50.44 13.25 -11.09
C LEU A 541 50.67 11.93 -11.83
N ASP A 542 51.94 11.58 -12.07
CA ASP A 542 52.36 10.32 -12.70
C ASP A 542 51.74 9.10 -11.98
N LEU A 543 51.65 9.15 -10.65
CA LEU A 543 51.04 8.12 -9.82
C LEU A 543 49.52 8.10 -9.90
N GLY A 544 48.86 9.15 -10.45
CA GLY A 544 47.40 9.31 -10.45
C GLY A 544 46.81 9.23 -9.04
N GLY A 545 45.53 8.90 -8.93
CA GLY A 545 44.89 8.66 -7.65
C GLY A 545 43.97 9.80 -7.21
N ILE A 546 43.71 9.89 -5.90
CA ILE A 546 42.76 10.84 -5.31
C ILE A 546 43.38 11.53 -4.10
N PHE A 547 43.00 12.77 -3.91
CA PHE A 547 43.24 13.53 -2.68
C PHE A 547 41.91 13.66 -1.93
N ASN A 548 41.92 13.40 -0.63
CA ASN A 548 40.85 13.77 0.29
C ASN A 548 41.37 14.83 1.22
N PHE A 549 40.72 15.97 1.28
CA PHE A 549 41.01 17.03 2.21
C PHE A 549 39.84 17.16 3.17
N ASP A 550 40.13 16.95 4.45
CA ASP A 550 39.18 17.06 5.54
C ASP A 550 39.66 18.12 6.53
N SER A 551 38.79 19.06 6.86
CA SER A 551 39.04 20.06 7.86
C SER A 551 37.94 20.04 8.90
N TYR A 552 38.31 19.81 10.15
CA TYR A 552 37.33 19.79 11.23
C TYR A 552 37.85 20.50 12.47
N GLY A 553 36.94 21.16 13.15
CA GLY A 553 37.29 21.89 14.34
C GLY A 553 36.17 21.99 15.34
N ASN A 554 36.49 21.99 16.62
CA ASN A 554 35.53 22.21 17.66
C ASN A 554 36.11 22.95 18.86
N TYR A 555 35.24 23.70 19.54
CA TYR A 555 35.46 24.18 20.87
C TYR A 555 34.56 23.43 21.85
N ASN A 556 35.14 22.80 22.84
CA ASN A 556 34.44 21.99 23.85
C ASN A 556 34.61 22.62 25.23
N LEU A 557 33.53 22.86 25.92
CA LEU A 557 33.48 23.31 27.32
C LEU A 557 32.74 22.27 28.17
N SER A 558 33.39 21.75 29.20
CA SER A 558 32.83 20.74 30.09
C SER A 558 33.17 21.01 31.55
N GLN A 559 32.47 20.37 32.46
CA GLN A 559 32.75 20.45 33.92
C GLN A 559 32.95 21.90 34.40
N THR A 560 32.14 22.84 33.91
CA THR A 560 32.07 24.28 34.22
C THR A 560 33.32 25.06 33.84
N ASN A 561 34.53 24.51 33.97
CA ASN A 561 35.80 25.24 33.79
C ASN A 561 36.85 24.52 32.93
N LYS A 562 36.55 23.39 32.37
CA LYS A 562 37.41 22.65 31.43
C LYS A 562 37.07 23.03 29.99
N SER A 563 38.03 23.54 29.27
CA SER A 563 37.83 23.79 27.84
C SER A 563 38.94 23.19 26.99
N SER A 564 38.59 22.87 25.77
CA SER A 564 39.49 22.43 24.72
C SER A 564 39.04 22.93 23.38
N THR A 565 40.01 23.38 22.59
CA THR A 565 39.85 23.69 21.18
C THR A 565 40.72 22.74 20.38
N SER A 566 40.18 22.12 19.37
CA SER A 566 40.94 21.38 18.37
C SER A 566 40.54 21.81 16.96
N LEU A 567 41.52 21.95 16.12
CA LEU A 567 41.38 22.24 14.70
C LEU A 567 42.34 21.32 13.95
N SER A 568 41.81 20.45 13.13
CA SER A 568 42.58 19.52 12.29
C SER A 568 42.32 19.79 10.83
N ASN A 569 43.39 19.83 10.05
CA ASN A 569 43.34 19.83 8.61
C ASN A 569 44.10 18.60 8.12
N ASP A 570 43.39 17.69 7.54
CA ASP A 570 43.87 16.39 7.08
C ASP A 570 43.94 16.37 5.56
N LEU A 571 45.05 15.99 5.01
CA LEU A 571 45.24 15.72 3.59
C LEU A 571 45.63 14.25 3.42
N ASN A 572 44.81 13.48 2.81
CA ASN A 572 45.07 12.10 2.50
C ASN A 572 45.22 11.92 0.99
N TYR A 573 46.35 11.46 0.54
CA TYR A 573 46.59 11.08 -0.85
C TYR A 573 46.65 9.57 -0.99
N LEU A 574 45.81 9.04 -1.85
CA LEU A 574 45.78 7.62 -2.22
C LEU A 574 46.09 7.44 -3.71
N SER A 575 47.23 6.86 -4.03
CA SER A 575 47.61 6.59 -5.43
C SER A 575 46.73 5.55 -6.05
N LYS A 576 46.58 5.54 -7.38
CA LYS A 576 46.00 4.43 -8.10
C LYS A 576 46.80 3.13 -7.85
N TYR A 577 46.17 1.99 -8.08
CA TYR A 577 46.88 0.72 -8.05
C TYR A 577 47.77 0.61 -9.27
N ASN A 578 49.03 0.23 -9.04
CA ASN A 578 49.99 -0.12 -10.06
C ASN A 578 50.25 -1.63 -10.02
N TYR A 579 50.53 -2.24 -11.18
CA TYR A 579 50.81 -3.66 -11.32
C TYR A 579 52.19 -3.81 -11.94
N PHE A 580 53.02 -4.63 -11.33
CA PHE A 580 54.26 -5.07 -11.95
C PHE A 580 53.98 -6.23 -12.92
N ASP A 581 54.89 -6.54 -13.82
CA ASP A 581 54.76 -7.58 -14.85
C ASP A 581 54.53 -8.98 -14.25
N ASN A 582 55.00 -9.20 -13.01
CA ASN A 582 54.76 -10.45 -12.27
C ASN A 582 53.39 -10.50 -11.55
N GLY A 583 52.52 -9.52 -11.76
CA GLY A 583 51.18 -9.46 -11.19
C GLY A 583 51.11 -8.89 -9.75
N ILE A 584 52.20 -8.42 -9.20
CA ILE A 584 52.20 -7.74 -7.90
C ILE A 584 51.45 -6.41 -8.03
N LYS A 585 50.44 -6.27 -7.24
CA LYS A 585 49.61 -5.07 -7.09
C LYS A 585 50.17 -4.21 -5.97
N ASN A 586 50.33 -2.90 -6.20
CA ASN A 586 50.79 -1.96 -5.18
C ASN A 586 50.11 -0.62 -5.25
N ASN A 587 50.09 0.11 -4.14
CA ASN A 587 49.65 1.48 -4.05
C ASN A 587 50.34 2.18 -2.89
N PHE A 588 50.34 3.48 -2.96
CA PHE A 588 50.97 4.36 -2.00
C PHE A 588 49.93 5.29 -1.39
N GLU A 589 50.04 5.51 -0.07
CA GLU A 589 49.15 6.40 0.67
C GLU A 589 49.97 7.35 1.54
N VAL A 590 49.62 8.63 1.53
CA VAL A 590 50.24 9.69 2.33
C VAL A 590 49.17 10.39 3.11
N PHE A 591 49.33 10.44 4.40
CA PHE A 591 48.48 11.18 5.30
C PHE A 591 49.27 12.33 5.93
N ILE A 592 48.73 13.55 5.89
CA ILE A 592 49.26 14.73 6.49
C ILE A 592 48.16 15.38 7.33
N ARG A 593 48.40 15.57 8.61
CA ARG A 593 47.53 16.29 9.52
C ARG A 593 48.22 17.52 10.09
N ASN A 594 47.64 18.69 9.95
CA ASN A 594 47.96 19.87 10.73
C ASN A 594 46.98 19.96 11.89
N LEU A 595 47.41 19.66 13.11
CA LEU A 595 46.62 19.66 14.32
C LEU A 595 46.96 20.86 15.18
N ASN A 596 45.97 21.71 15.46
CA ASN A 596 46.07 22.85 16.33
C ASN A 596 45.22 22.66 17.57
N THR A 597 45.81 22.75 18.75
CA THR A 597 45.11 22.47 20.01
C THR A 597 45.46 23.51 21.08
N VAL A 598 44.46 23.77 21.93
CA VAL A 598 44.68 24.54 23.19
C VAL A 598 43.64 24.06 24.20
N GLY A 599 44.00 23.98 25.47
CA GLY A 599 43.06 23.56 26.51
C GLY A 599 43.28 24.34 27.80
N LYS A 600 42.22 24.55 28.56
CA LYS A 600 42.25 25.09 29.91
C LYS A 600 41.74 24.06 30.88
N ASN A 601 42.49 23.81 31.97
CA ASN A 601 42.21 22.76 32.95
C ASN A 601 41.99 21.39 32.28
N ASN A 602 42.64 21.12 31.20
CA ASN A 602 42.52 19.93 30.37
C ASN A 602 43.78 19.08 30.50
N ILE A 603 43.63 17.76 30.67
CA ILE A 603 44.77 16.85 30.80
C ILE A 603 45.42 16.55 29.46
N ALA A 604 44.62 16.58 28.36
CA ALA A 604 45.04 16.21 27.03
C ALA A 604 45.76 17.36 26.32
N TYR A 605 45.39 18.63 26.60
CA TYR A 605 45.90 19.79 25.88
C TYR A 605 46.55 20.80 26.81
N LYS A 606 47.63 21.45 26.33
CA LYS A 606 48.32 22.53 27.03
C LYS A 606 47.48 23.81 27.04
N ASN A 607 47.75 24.69 28.04
CA ASN A 607 47.08 25.99 28.16
C ASN A 607 47.54 26.99 27.10
N SER A 608 48.67 26.75 26.42
CA SER A 608 49.14 27.54 25.30
C SER A 608 48.81 26.89 23.97
N PRO A 609 48.51 27.65 22.92
CA PRO A 609 48.27 27.08 21.61
C PRO A 609 49.44 26.20 21.15
N GLN A 610 49.12 25.04 20.66
CA GLN A 610 50.06 24.07 20.07
C GLN A 610 49.68 23.85 18.63
N SER A 611 50.67 23.80 17.75
CA SER A 611 50.49 23.39 16.34
C SER A 611 51.42 22.21 16.07
N GLU A 612 50.90 21.14 15.59
CA GLU A 612 51.59 19.87 15.32
C GLU A 612 51.37 19.47 13.87
N LEU A 613 52.47 19.12 13.18
CA LEU A 613 52.40 18.51 11.87
C LEU A 613 52.65 17.01 11.99
N ILE A 614 51.63 16.24 11.68
CA ILE A 614 51.65 14.78 11.77
C ILE A 614 51.69 14.24 10.34
N THR A 615 52.62 13.37 10.03
CA THR A 615 52.72 12.75 8.72
C THR A 615 52.78 11.24 8.85
N SER A 616 52.15 10.55 7.93
CA SER A 616 52.25 9.10 7.84
C SER A 616 52.32 8.67 6.39
N TYR A 617 53.16 7.72 6.12
CA TYR A 617 53.37 7.16 4.80
C TYR A 617 53.12 5.68 4.84
N MET A 618 52.34 5.17 3.89
CA MET A 618 52.06 3.75 3.80
C MET A 618 52.23 3.24 2.37
N TYR A 619 52.96 2.16 2.25
CA TYR A 619 53.11 1.44 0.98
C TYR A 619 52.50 0.04 1.11
N ASN A 620 51.49 -0.20 0.29
CA ASN A 620 50.79 -1.47 0.27
C ASN A 620 51.18 -2.30 -0.93
N VAL A 621 51.43 -3.56 -0.70
CA VAL A 621 51.78 -4.55 -1.72
C VAL A 621 50.94 -5.77 -1.52
N SER A 622 50.43 -6.35 -2.60
CA SER A 622 49.72 -7.60 -2.57
C SER A 622 49.95 -8.39 -3.87
N LEU A 623 49.76 -9.71 -3.77
CA LEU A 623 49.87 -10.60 -4.91
C LEU A 623 48.55 -11.38 -5.08
N PRO A 624 47.58 -10.84 -5.84
CA PRO A 624 46.32 -11.49 -6.08
C PRO A 624 46.48 -12.72 -7.02
N LEU A 625 46.38 -13.89 -6.49
CA LEU A 625 46.42 -15.14 -7.21
C LEU A 625 45.03 -15.73 -7.36
N VAL A 626 44.62 -16.03 -8.59
CA VAL A 626 43.28 -16.55 -8.90
C VAL A 626 43.41 -17.91 -9.59
N LYS A 627 42.68 -18.90 -9.08
CA LYS A 627 42.51 -20.21 -9.71
C LYS A 627 41.03 -20.50 -9.92
N ASN A 628 40.62 -20.53 -11.17
CA ASN A 628 39.24 -20.84 -11.54
C ASN A 628 39.10 -22.36 -11.79
N THR A 629 38.06 -22.96 -11.22
CA THR A 629 37.57 -24.29 -11.50
C THR A 629 36.12 -24.22 -11.97
N PRO A 630 35.55 -25.29 -12.55
CA PRO A 630 34.16 -25.23 -13.01
C PRO A 630 33.13 -24.84 -11.92
N LYS A 631 33.41 -25.19 -10.65
CA LYS A 631 32.51 -24.98 -9.52
C LYS A 631 32.92 -23.85 -8.61
N TYR A 632 34.20 -23.48 -8.57
CA TYR A 632 34.75 -22.53 -7.63
C TYR A 632 35.76 -21.61 -8.26
N GLN A 633 35.77 -20.37 -7.81
CA GLN A 633 36.89 -19.44 -7.98
C GLN A 633 37.63 -19.34 -6.65
N ASN A 634 38.91 -19.69 -6.64
CA ASN A 634 39.79 -19.58 -5.49
C ASN A 634 40.65 -18.33 -5.67
N TYR A 635 40.76 -17.57 -4.64
CA TYR A 635 41.52 -16.31 -4.59
C TYR A 635 42.43 -16.32 -3.37
N ILE A 636 43.71 -16.20 -3.55
CA ILE A 636 44.70 -16.08 -2.48
C ILE A 636 45.42 -14.75 -2.68
N GLU A 637 45.46 -13.93 -1.66
CA GLU A 637 46.12 -12.64 -1.70
C GLU A 637 46.99 -12.44 -0.44
N PRO A 638 48.29 -12.79 -0.51
CA PRO A 638 49.27 -12.27 0.44
C PRO A 638 49.28 -10.74 0.38
N LYS A 639 49.25 -10.11 1.55
CA LYS A 639 49.22 -8.65 1.71
C LYS A 639 50.34 -8.21 2.61
N PHE A 640 50.93 -7.07 2.27
CA PHE A 640 52.04 -6.50 2.94
C PHE A 640 51.87 -4.97 2.96
N SER A 641 52.03 -4.36 4.13
CA SER A 641 51.99 -2.88 4.25
C SER A 641 53.12 -2.40 5.14
N ILE A 642 53.89 -1.49 4.62
CA ILE A 642 54.92 -0.78 5.38
C ILE A 642 54.34 0.61 5.72
N LYS A 643 54.33 0.92 7.01
CA LYS A 643 53.88 2.23 7.51
C LYS A 643 55.03 2.90 8.24
N PHE A 644 55.21 4.18 7.93
CA PHE A 644 56.19 5.02 8.56
C PHE A 644 55.55 6.35 9.01
N SER A 645 55.59 6.65 10.30
CA SER A 645 55.05 7.87 10.91
C SER A 645 56.11 8.49 11.78
N PRO A 646 56.83 9.52 11.30
CA PRO A 646 58.04 10.07 11.95
C PRO A 646 57.77 10.98 13.15
N HIS A 647 56.52 11.16 13.56
CA HIS A 647 56.11 12.07 14.64
C HIS A 647 56.04 11.31 16.01
N ASP A 648 56.17 12.07 17.07
CA ASP A 648 55.88 11.58 18.43
C ASP A 648 54.39 11.55 18.70
N MET A 649 53.97 10.44 19.32
CA MET A 649 52.55 10.20 19.59
C MET A 649 52.17 10.70 20.98
N LYS A 650 50.98 11.31 21.13
CA LYS A 650 50.38 11.60 22.45
C LYS A 650 50.02 10.31 23.17
N ASN A 651 50.07 10.38 24.51
CA ASN A 651 49.79 9.20 25.33
C ASN A 651 48.29 8.84 25.38
N HIS A 652 47.93 7.80 24.69
CA HIS A 652 46.61 7.19 24.64
C HIS A 652 46.56 5.79 25.22
N ASN A 653 47.53 5.38 26.01
CA ASN A 653 47.66 3.99 26.48
C ASN A 653 46.48 3.45 27.29
N THR A 654 45.69 4.33 27.91
CA THR A 654 44.48 3.96 28.67
C THR A 654 43.19 4.01 27.86
N LEU A 655 43.25 4.50 26.60
CA LEU A 655 42.06 4.57 25.73
C LEU A 655 41.66 3.17 25.26
N GLY A 656 40.38 2.85 25.39
CA GLY A 656 39.81 1.59 24.93
C GLY A 656 39.65 1.51 23.41
N ARG A 657 40.76 1.60 22.65
CA ARG A 657 40.74 1.43 21.20
C ARG A 657 41.40 0.12 20.80
N SER A 658 40.65 -0.71 20.10
CA SER A 658 41.12 -1.98 19.52
C SER A 658 41.14 -1.94 18.02
N ILE A 659 41.94 -2.82 17.42
CA ILE A 659 41.89 -3.10 15.98
C ILE A 659 41.40 -4.51 15.73
N ASN A 660 40.98 -4.75 14.49
CA ASN A 660 40.55 -6.07 14.05
C ASN A 660 41.07 -6.35 12.63
N ILE A 661 40.77 -7.52 12.10
CA ILE A 661 41.19 -7.95 10.77
C ILE A 661 40.62 -7.08 9.62
N GLY A 662 39.56 -6.31 9.89
CA GLY A 662 38.93 -5.42 8.90
C GLY A 662 39.67 -4.10 8.72
N ASN A 663 40.25 -3.54 9.80
CA ASN A 663 40.90 -2.22 9.78
C ASN A 663 42.44 -2.24 9.94
N ILE A 664 43.04 -3.39 10.10
CA ILE A 664 44.48 -3.54 10.37
C ILE A 664 45.40 -2.96 9.28
N TYR A 665 44.88 -2.86 8.04
CA TYR A 665 45.60 -2.33 6.88
C TYR A 665 45.29 -0.84 6.61
N ASN A 666 44.46 -0.18 7.44
CA ASN A 666 44.16 1.24 7.26
C ASN A 666 45.33 2.09 7.71
N ILE A 667 45.61 3.19 7.02
CA ILE A 667 46.66 4.15 7.43
C ILE A 667 46.33 4.74 8.82
N ASP A 668 45.03 5.07 9.08
CA ASP A 668 44.54 5.48 10.40
C ASP A 668 43.70 4.35 11.04
N ARG A 669 44.36 3.25 11.43
CA ARG A 669 43.68 2.07 12.01
C ARG A 669 43.23 2.27 13.46
N LEU A 670 43.73 3.29 14.17
CA LEU A 670 43.35 3.60 15.54
C LEU A 670 42.27 4.67 15.65
N SER A 671 42.10 5.49 14.60
CA SER A 671 41.13 6.63 14.54
C SER A 671 41.22 7.52 15.77
N LEU A 672 42.42 8.01 16.08
CA LEU A 672 42.68 8.94 17.17
C LEU A 672 42.47 10.37 16.69
N GLY A 673 41.49 11.09 17.28
CA GLY A 673 41.11 12.43 16.82
C GLY A 673 42.22 13.48 16.96
N ASP A 674 43.01 13.38 18.02
CA ASP A 674 44.05 14.36 18.38
C ASP A 674 45.47 13.78 18.39
N SER A 675 45.67 12.66 17.75
CA SER A 675 46.96 11.98 17.62
C SER A 675 46.93 11.02 16.44
N PHE A 676 48.08 10.43 16.14
CA PHE A 676 48.16 9.40 15.11
C PHE A 676 49.19 8.37 15.54
N GLU A 677 49.07 7.12 15.03
CA GLU A 677 49.99 6.06 15.37
C GLU A 677 51.42 6.39 14.89
N GLY A 678 52.34 6.66 15.82
CA GLY A 678 53.74 6.99 15.57
C GLY A 678 54.64 5.76 15.32
N GLY A 679 55.84 6.02 14.70
CA GLY A 679 56.87 5.03 14.47
C GLY A 679 56.71 4.18 13.23
N GLU A 680 57.49 3.09 13.16
CA GLU A 680 57.58 2.22 11.99
C GLU A 680 56.86 0.90 12.27
N SER A 681 56.05 0.47 11.33
CA SER A 681 55.38 -0.83 11.43
C SER A 681 55.23 -1.55 10.10
N LEU A 682 55.29 -2.86 10.16
CA LEU A 682 55.09 -3.76 9.06
C LEU A 682 53.86 -4.61 9.35
N THR A 683 52.85 -4.54 8.48
CA THR A 683 51.67 -5.38 8.52
C THR A 683 51.80 -6.45 7.46
N PHE A 684 51.67 -7.70 7.80
CA PHE A 684 51.63 -8.77 6.83
C PHE A 684 50.50 -9.73 7.13
N GLY A 685 49.93 -10.29 6.11
CA GLY A 685 48.85 -11.26 6.25
C GLY A 685 48.49 -11.90 4.93
N ILE A 686 47.46 -12.72 5.00
CA ILE A 686 46.95 -13.47 3.88
C ILE A 686 45.44 -13.47 3.91
N GLN A 687 44.86 -13.33 2.73
CA GLN A 687 43.43 -13.53 2.52
C GLN A 687 43.24 -14.69 1.55
N TYR A 688 42.39 -15.66 1.91
CA TYR A 688 41.93 -16.70 1.04
C TYR A 688 40.43 -16.61 0.88
N LYS A 689 39.96 -16.43 -0.37
CA LYS A 689 38.53 -16.45 -0.71
C LYS A 689 38.24 -17.65 -1.61
N LYS A 690 37.17 -18.33 -1.30
CA LYS A 690 36.62 -19.37 -2.17
C LYS A 690 35.18 -18.98 -2.50
N ASN A 691 34.95 -18.67 -3.77
CA ASN A 691 33.66 -18.31 -4.27
C ASN A 691 33.04 -19.48 -5.02
N LYS A 692 31.75 -19.73 -4.80
CA LYS A 692 31.00 -20.74 -5.54
C LYS A 692 30.41 -20.09 -6.78
N ILE A 693 30.58 -20.75 -7.92
CA ILE A 693 30.02 -20.33 -9.20
C ILE A 693 28.63 -20.96 -9.33
N ILE A 694 27.60 -20.17 -9.40
CA ILE A 694 26.23 -20.61 -9.58
C ILE A 694 25.83 -20.32 -11.02
N ASP A 695 25.56 -21.38 -11.79
CA ASP A 695 25.02 -21.26 -13.14
C ASP A 695 23.51 -20.93 -13.04
N ILE A 696 23.13 -19.70 -13.36
CA ILE A 696 21.74 -19.31 -13.41
C ILE A 696 21.13 -19.87 -14.70
N LYS A 697 20.52 -21.05 -14.64
CA LYS A 697 19.84 -21.70 -15.77
C LYS A 697 18.57 -20.97 -16.26
N LYS A 698 18.13 -19.89 -15.61
CA LYS A 698 16.98 -19.06 -16.02
C LYS A 698 17.28 -17.59 -15.75
N VAL A 699 17.17 -16.78 -16.81
CA VAL A 699 17.03 -15.33 -16.82
C VAL A 699 18.32 -14.52 -17.05
N LYS A 700 18.32 -13.91 -18.21
CA LYS A 700 19.16 -12.81 -18.74
C LYS A 700 20.53 -13.19 -19.27
N LYS A 701 20.55 -13.34 -20.58
CA LYS A 701 21.79 -13.16 -21.36
C LYS A 701 22.17 -11.68 -21.37
N THR A 702 23.47 -11.39 -21.29
CA THR A 702 23.98 -10.06 -21.58
C THR A 702 23.63 -9.66 -23.02
N LYS A 703 23.66 -8.36 -23.36
CA LYS A 703 23.48 -7.87 -24.75
C LYS A 703 24.39 -8.61 -25.76
N ASP A 704 25.49 -9.17 -25.31
CA ASP A 704 26.46 -9.92 -26.10
C ASP A 704 26.30 -11.46 -26.05
N GLY A 705 25.18 -11.97 -25.54
CA GLY A 705 24.82 -13.39 -25.55
C GLY A 705 25.55 -14.27 -24.55
N LYS A 706 26.33 -13.71 -23.61
CA LYS A 706 27.07 -14.49 -22.58
C LYS A 706 26.17 -14.77 -21.38
N ASP A 707 26.25 -16.00 -20.86
CA ASP A 707 25.54 -16.39 -19.64
C ASP A 707 26.08 -15.60 -18.43
N ILE A 708 25.16 -14.98 -17.66
CA ILE A 708 25.52 -14.31 -16.41
C ILE A 708 25.74 -15.40 -15.36
N LYS A 709 26.98 -15.48 -14.85
CA LYS A 709 27.33 -16.35 -13.72
C LYS A 709 27.23 -15.53 -12.43
N GLU A 710 26.45 -15.98 -11.50
CA GLU A 710 26.41 -15.41 -10.16
C GLU A 710 27.52 -16.02 -9.31
N ILE A 711 28.23 -15.16 -8.59
CA ILE A 711 29.35 -15.58 -7.73
C ILE A 711 28.89 -15.41 -6.27
N GLU A 712 28.73 -16.52 -5.56
CA GLU A 712 28.41 -16.54 -4.13
C GLU A 712 29.70 -16.75 -3.32
N ARG A 713 29.92 -15.87 -2.33
CA ARG A 713 31.06 -16.04 -1.42
C ARG A 713 30.83 -17.23 -0.51
N TYR A 714 31.63 -18.25 -0.65
CA TYR A 714 31.54 -19.50 0.08
C TYR A 714 32.42 -19.52 1.34
N LEU A 715 33.69 -19.07 1.21
CA LEU A 715 34.65 -19.00 2.30
C LEU A 715 35.50 -17.73 2.13
N ASP A 716 35.70 -16.98 3.21
CA ASP A 716 36.65 -15.88 3.31
C ASP A 716 37.48 -16.08 4.60
N PHE A 717 38.70 -16.46 4.45
CA PHE A 717 39.67 -16.58 5.53
C PHE A 717 40.66 -15.41 5.46
N ARG A 718 40.88 -14.75 6.57
CA ARG A 718 41.81 -13.62 6.68
C ARG A 718 42.68 -13.81 7.91
N LEU A 719 43.97 -13.54 7.79
CA LEU A 719 44.92 -13.56 8.90
C LEU A 719 45.90 -12.42 8.69
N ALA A 720 46.21 -11.67 9.75
CA ALA A 720 47.24 -10.61 9.70
C ALA A 720 47.81 -10.34 11.08
N THR A 721 49.02 -9.79 11.09
CA THR A 721 49.69 -9.31 12.30
C THR A 721 50.53 -8.08 11.96
N VAL A 722 50.93 -7.31 12.98
CA VAL A 722 51.75 -6.15 12.88
C VAL A 722 53.05 -6.36 13.62
N ILE A 723 54.20 -6.04 13.02
CA ILE A 723 55.52 -6.00 13.63
C ILE A 723 56.00 -4.57 13.65
N ARG A 724 56.54 -4.13 14.76
CA ARG A 724 57.09 -2.79 14.93
C ARG A 724 58.63 -2.86 15.11
N ASN A 725 59.32 -1.88 14.60
CA ASN A 725 60.77 -1.75 14.84
C ASN A 725 61.05 -1.51 16.33
N LYS A 726 60.29 -0.57 16.95
CA LYS A 726 60.40 -0.23 18.39
C LYS A 726 59.04 -0.29 19.05
N GLU A 727 58.98 -0.61 20.33
CA GLU A 727 57.80 -0.50 21.16
C GLU A 727 57.35 0.96 21.31
N GLU A 728 56.03 1.21 21.23
CA GLU A 728 55.42 2.52 21.44
C GLU A 728 54.44 2.46 22.61
N LYS A 729 54.88 3.02 23.75
CA LYS A 729 54.15 2.94 25.03
C LYS A 729 52.84 3.79 25.05
N ASN A 730 52.77 4.78 24.15
CA ASN A 730 51.67 5.74 24.06
C ASN A 730 50.47 5.19 23.28
N ILE A 731 50.63 4.11 22.58
CA ILE A 731 49.55 3.42 21.83
C ILE A 731 48.54 2.80 22.80
N PRO A 732 47.21 2.86 22.52
CA PRO A 732 46.21 2.15 23.31
C PRO A 732 46.59 0.68 23.55
N LYS A 733 46.65 0.27 24.80
CA LYS A 733 47.03 -1.12 25.16
C LYS A 733 46.10 -2.16 24.56
N THR A 734 44.82 -1.82 24.50
CA THR A 734 43.77 -2.73 23.98
C THR A 734 43.95 -3.04 22.49
N SER A 735 44.67 -2.19 21.72
CA SER A 735 44.98 -2.46 20.32
C SER A 735 46.13 -3.46 20.14
N THR A 736 46.93 -3.72 21.18
CA THR A 736 48.19 -4.52 21.16
C THR A 736 49.28 -4.04 20.22
N LEU A 737 49.03 -2.95 19.49
CA LEU A 737 49.96 -2.38 18.48
C LEU A 737 51.17 -1.74 19.12
N GLY A 738 51.13 -1.34 20.41
CA GLY A 738 52.25 -0.73 21.12
C GLY A 738 53.44 -1.66 21.36
N LYS A 739 53.23 -2.98 21.28
CA LYS A 739 54.25 -4.00 21.43
C LYS A 739 55.03 -4.22 20.15
N ARG A 740 56.24 -4.81 20.27
CA ARG A 740 57.08 -5.15 19.09
C ARG A 740 56.37 -6.10 18.13
N ASN A 741 55.55 -7.01 18.63
CA ASN A 741 54.67 -7.85 17.86
C ASN A 741 53.23 -7.67 18.43
N SER A 742 52.30 -7.35 17.56
CA SER A 742 50.91 -7.31 17.93
C SER A 742 50.33 -8.69 18.13
N ASN A 743 49.09 -8.78 18.53
CA ASN A 743 48.30 -9.99 18.37
C ASN A 743 48.17 -10.42 16.90
N ILE A 744 47.91 -11.67 16.69
CA ILE A 744 47.51 -12.21 15.37
C ILE A 744 46.01 -12.06 15.28
N PHE A 745 45.58 -11.27 14.30
CA PHE A 745 44.17 -11.03 14.01
C PHE A 745 43.70 -11.95 12.91
N GLY A 746 42.57 -12.59 13.07
CA GLY A 746 42.02 -13.49 12.06
C GLY A 746 40.51 -13.35 11.95
N GLY A 747 40.01 -13.78 10.82
CA GLY A 747 38.60 -13.88 10.52
C GLY A 747 38.30 -15.03 9.56
N ILE A 748 37.24 -15.74 9.83
CA ILE A 748 36.75 -16.86 8.99
C ILE A 748 35.26 -16.61 8.77
N LYS A 749 34.89 -16.29 7.56
CA LYS A 749 33.49 -16.22 7.14
C LYS A 749 33.20 -17.39 6.23
N TYR A 750 32.26 -18.22 6.63
CA TYR A 750 31.92 -19.45 5.90
C TYR A 750 30.41 -19.55 5.69
N ASN A 751 29.98 -19.50 4.44
CA ASN A 751 28.58 -19.63 4.04
C ASN A 751 28.42 -21.01 3.39
N LEU A 752 28.12 -22.03 4.20
CA LEU A 752 28.03 -23.42 3.71
C LEU A 752 26.87 -23.60 2.75
N SER A 753 25.75 -22.90 3.04
CA SER A 753 24.54 -22.88 2.24
C SER A 753 23.72 -21.64 2.57
N LYS A 754 22.58 -21.44 1.92
CA LYS A 754 21.58 -20.43 2.32
C LYS A 754 21.05 -20.67 3.75
N HIS A 755 21.34 -21.83 4.33
CA HIS A 755 20.82 -22.26 5.62
C HIS A 755 21.83 -22.21 6.77
N LEU A 756 23.11 -22.02 6.47
CA LEU A 756 24.15 -21.97 7.49
C LEU A 756 25.24 -20.97 7.12
N SER A 757 25.36 -19.92 7.92
CA SER A 757 26.46 -18.97 7.90
C SER A 757 27.20 -18.95 9.23
N PHE A 758 28.49 -18.72 9.15
CA PHE A 758 29.42 -18.72 10.26
C PHE A 758 30.42 -17.58 10.02
N ASP A 759 30.51 -16.66 10.97
CA ASP A 759 31.48 -15.55 10.95
C ASP A 759 32.23 -15.55 12.31
N TYR A 760 33.49 -15.95 12.26
CA TYR A 760 34.35 -16.01 13.45
C TYR A 760 35.50 -15.04 13.27
N ASN A 761 35.69 -14.15 14.24
CA ASN A 761 36.81 -13.21 14.27
C ASN A 761 37.54 -13.40 15.60
N PHE A 762 38.88 -13.29 15.56
CA PHE A 762 39.70 -13.46 16.76
C PHE A 762 40.92 -12.55 16.76
N ALA A 763 41.43 -12.32 17.95
CA ALA A 763 42.75 -11.79 18.17
C ALA A 763 43.49 -12.69 19.20
N ALA A 764 44.54 -13.32 18.75
CA ALA A 764 45.35 -14.25 19.56
C ALA A 764 46.72 -13.67 19.83
N LYS A 765 47.29 -13.96 21.02
CA LYS A 765 48.72 -13.68 21.28
C LYS A 765 49.57 -14.35 20.22
N LYS A 766 50.76 -13.81 19.98
CA LYS A 766 51.73 -14.32 18.96
C LYS A 766 52.08 -15.80 19.07
N ASP A 767 52.05 -16.34 20.29
CA ASP A 767 52.30 -17.76 20.56
C ASP A 767 51.05 -18.62 20.53
N LEU A 768 49.90 -18.03 20.18
CA LEU A 768 48.59 -18.65 20.15
C LEU A 768 48.14 -19.26 21.48
N SER A 769 48.76 -18.87 22.60
CA SER A 769 48.47 -19.40 23.96
C SER A 769 47.14 -18.92 24.48
N ILE A 770 46.74 -17.68 24.11
CA ILE A 770 45.53 -17.03 24.61
C ILE A 770 44.86 -16.26 23.42
N PHE A 771 43.60 -16.47 23.24
CA PHE A 771 42.74 -15.64 22.38
C PHE A 771 42.19 -14.51 23.22
N GLU A 772 42.72 -13.29 23.05
CA GLU A 772 42.31 -12.11 23.82
C GLU A 772 41.01 -11.49 23.30
N TYR A 773 40.59 -11.86 22.10
CA TYR A 773 39.31 -11.53 21.51
C TYR A 773 38.78 -12.71 20.71
N ASN A 774 37.52 -13.02 20.93
CA ASN A 774 36.77 -13.99 20.17
C ASN A 774 35.38 -13.42 19.87
N SER A 775 34.94 -13.52 18.63
CA SER A 775 33.58 -13.17 18.22
C SER A 775 33.08 -14.24 17.26
N LEU A 776 31.93 -14.77 17.56
CA LEU A 776 31.28 -15.81 16.76
C LEU A 776 29.84 -15.38 16.48
N ASP A 777 29.52 -15.15 15.21
CA ASP A 777 28.17 -14.99 14.69
C ASP A 777 27.81 -16.20 13.84
N THR A 778 26.75 -16.90 14.22
CA THR A 778 26.26 -18.07 13.49
C THR A 778 24.76 -17.93 13.27
N GLU A 779 24.34 -18.12 12.03
CA GLU A 779 22.94 -18.17 11.67
C GLU A 779 22.62 -19.50 11.00
N ILE A 780 21.63 -20.17 11.54
CA ILE A 780 21.14 -21.46 11.05
C ILE A 780 19.67 -21.31 10.70
N THR A 781 19.30 -21.63 9.47
CA THR A 781 17.93 -21.52 8.99
C THR A 781 17.53 -22.80 8.27
N PHE A 782 16.52 -23.49 8.75
CA PHE A 782 15.92 -24.68 8.14
C PHE A 782 14.42 -24.48 8.01
N ASN A 783 13.87 -24.43 6.81
CA ASN A 783 12.43 -24.28 6.58
C ASN A 783 11.70 -23.37 7.59
N ASN A 784 11.27 -23.95 8.70
CA ASN A 784 10.48 -23.32 9.77
C ASN A 784 11.31 -22.95 11.01
N PHE A 785 12.59 -23.23 11.04
CA PHE A 785 13.46 -22.95 12.18
C PHE A 785 14.58 -22.02 11.78
N SER A 786 14.77 -20.93 12.53
CA SER A 786 15.96 -20.09 12.42
C SER A 786 16.52 -19.79 13.81
N THR A 787 17.83 -19.89 13.93
CA THR A 787 18.51 -19.47 15.16
C THR A 787 19.74 -18.66 14.81
N LYS A 788 19.88 -17.52 15.47
CA LYS A 788 21.06 -16.68 15.44
C LYS A 788 21.73 -16.75 16.79
N PHE A 789 23.00 -17.06 16.80
CA PHE A 789 23.82 -17.16 17.98
C PHE A 789 25.00 -16.21 17.84
N MET A 790 25.16 -15.31 18.81
CA MET A 790 26.23 -14.32 18.88
C MET A 790 26.99 -14.52 20.19
N PHE A 791 28.28 -14.68 20.09
CA PHE A 791 29.19 -14.76 21.22
C PHE A 791 30.31 -13.75 21.02
N GLU A 792 30.62 -12.98 22.06
CA GLU A 792 31.73 -12.06 22.10
C GLU A 792 32.44 -12.15 23.43
N GLU A 793 33.75 -12.37 23.37
CA GLU A 793 34.59 -12.43 24.53
C GLU A 793 35.84 -11.57 24.33
N THR A 794 36.14 -10.74 25.30
CA THR A 794 37.44 -10.07 25.44
C THR A 794 38.08 -10.45 26.73
N GLN A 795 39.39 -10.69 26.74
CA GLN A 795 40.14 -10.99 27.93
C GLN A 795 41.56 -10.43 27.85
N GLY A 796 42.23 -10.46 28.98
CA GLY A 796 43.62 -10.01 29.07
C GLY A 796 43.78 -8.53 28.80
N VAL A 797 44.68 -8.18 27.89
CA VAL A 797 44.97 -6.77 27.57
C VAL A 797 43.86 -6.10 26.78
N MET A 798 43.08 -6.88 25.99
CA MET A 798 42.02 -6.32 25.19
C MET A 798 40.73 -5.98 25.94
N GLY A 799 40.59 -6.44 27.18
CA GLY A 799 39.42 -6.13 28.00
C GLY A 799 38.99 -7.30 28.89
N SER A 800 37.82 -7.15 29.49
CA SER A 800 37.13 -8.17 30.24
C SER A 800 35.63 -8.04 29.92
N SER A 801 35.17 -8.89 29.03
CA SER A 801 33.76 -8.96 28.59
C SER A 801 33.50 -10.36 28.11
N ASN A 802 32.34 -10.93 28.44
CA ASN A 802 31.94 -12.22 27.94
C ASN A 802 30.42 -12.23 27.81
N VAL A 803 29.95 -12.05 26.59
CA VAL A 803 28.51 -11.89 26.25
C VAL A 803 28.06 -12.97 25.30
N LEU A 804 26.94 -13.57 25.63
CA LEU A 804 26.26 -14.56 24.80
C LEU A 804 24.84 -14.06 24.46
N GLU A 805 24.47 -13.99 23.19
CA GLU A 805 23.14 -13.69 22.74
C GLU A 805 22.60 -14.79 21.82
N ASN A 806 21.35 -15.15 22.02
CA ASN A 806 20.66 -16.10 21.16
C ASN A 806 19.31 -15.55 20.77
N ILE A 807 18.96 -15.66 19.48
CA ILE A 807 17.63 -15.37 18.96
C ILE A 807 17.20 -16.58 18.14
N THR A 808 16.17 -17.26 18.60
CA THR A 808 15.63 -18.47 17.96
C THR A 808 14.19 -18.22 17.55
N LYS A 809 13.84 -18.51 16.31
CA LYS A 809 12.48 -18.46 15.79
C LYS A 809 12.10 -19.81 15.23
N TYR A 810 10.90 -20.26 15.61
CA TYR A 810 10.29 -21.47 15.08
C TYR A 810 8.89 -21.16 14.55
N SER A 811 8.65 -21.47 13.28
CA SER A 811 7.33 -21.35 12.64
C SER A 811 6.68 -22.73 12.64
N PHE A 812 5.62 -22.90 13.43
CA PHE A 812 4.85 -24.17 13.46
C PHE A 812 4.16 -24.44 12.13
N ASN A 813 3.70 -23.37 11.49
CA ASN A 813 3.10 -23.32 10.16
C ASN A 813 3.18 -21.89 9.64
N ASP A 814 2.57 -21.60 8.49
CA ASP A 814 2.58 -20.26 7.85
C ASP A 814 1.95 -19.16 8.74
N ASN A 815 1.10 -19.57 9.68
CA ASN A 815 0.34 -18.64 10.52
C ASN A 815 0.89 -18.50 11.94
N ASN A 816 1.68 -19.45 12.45
CA ASN A 816 2.07 -19.49 13.84
C ASN A 816 3.58 -19.54 14.02
N SER A 817 4.13 -18.63 14.78
CA SER A 817 5.54 -18.61 15.11
C SER A 817 5.81 -18.34 16.59
N LEU A 818 6.92 -18.89 17.09
CA LEU A 818 7.45 -18.66 18.41
C LEU A 818 8.87 -18.13 18.26
N GLN A 819 9.17 -17.03 18.90
CA GLN A 819 10.51 -16.47 19.00
C GLN A 819 10.96 -16.44 20.44
N PHE A 820 12.18 -16.88 20.67
CA PHE A 820 12.85 -16.76 21.95
C PHE A 820 14.14 -15.96 21.76
N ALA A 821 14.38 -14.95 22.58
CA ALA A 821 15.61 -14.18 22.59
C ALA A 821 16.14 -14.06 24.02
N THR A 822 17.45 -14.19 24.17
CA THR A 822 18.12 -14.03 25.47
C THR A 822 19.52 -13.47 25.30
N ARG A 823 19.97 -12.68 26.24
CA ARG A 823 21.34 -12.18 26.34
C ARG A 823 21.86 -12.42 27.74
N ARG A 824 23.06 -12.99 27.84
CA ARG A 824 23.72 -13.28 29.06
C ARG A 824 25.13 -12.68 29.08
N ASN A 825 25.40 -11.89 30.09
CA ASN A 825 26.73 -11.45 30.41
C ASN A 825 27.36 -12.48 31.39
N LYS A 826 28.32 -13.25 30.87
CA LYS A 826 28.98 -14.31 31.64
C LYS A 826 30.05 -13.77 32.60
N GLU A 827 30.59 -12.58 32.32
CA GLU A 827 31.60 -11.95 33.19
C GLU A 827 31.03 -11.71 34.60
N ILE A 828 29.84 -11.15 34.67
CA ILE A 828 29.14 -10.87 35.92
C ILE A 828 28.09 -11.93 36.26
N ASN A 829 28.07 -13.03 35.52
CA ASN A 829 27.10 -14.14 35.67
C ASN A 829 25.63 -13.67 35.66
N LEU A 830 25.29 -12.66 34.85
CA LEU A 830 23.97 -12.07 34.79
C LEU A 830 23.30 -12.40 33.43
N THR A 831 22.08 -12.94 33.49
CA THR A 831 21.21 -12.91 32.32
C THR A 831 20.53 -11.55 32.23
N GLU A 832 20.80 -10.80 31.19
CA GLU A 832 20.29 -9.44 31.03
C GLU A 832 18.82 -9.43 30.73
N TYR A 833 18.35 -10.35 29.85
CA TYR A 833 16.94 -10.49 29.53
C TYR A 833 16.57 -11.87 28.98
N TYR A 834 15.30 -12.21 29.13
CA TYR A 834 14.55 -13.19 28.32
C TYR A 834 13.41 -12.49 27.62
N ASP A 835 13.16 -12.88 26.36
CA ASP A 835 12.09 -12.35 25.55
C ASP A 835 11.46 -13.49 24.75
N ILE A 836 10.20 -13.80 25.03
CA ILE A 836 9.44 -14.87 24.38
C ILE A 836 8.27 -14.22 23.66
N ILE A 837 8.17 -14.44 22.36
CA ILE A 837 7.11 -13.90 21.53
C ILE A 837 6.42 -15.05 20.81
N TYR A 838 5.15 -15.26 21.09
CA TYR A 838 4.29 -16.09 20.24
C TYR A 838 3.47 -15.19 19.35
N GLU A 839 3.47 -15.47 18.06
CA GLU A 839 2.73 -14.70 17.05
C GLU A 839 1.86 -15.64 16.22
N TYR A 840 0.58 -15.28 16.12
CA TYR A 840 -0.35 -15.79 15.15
C TYR A 840 -0.60 -14.71 14.08
N LYS A 841 -0.41 -15.05 12.82
CA LYS A 841 -0.59 -14.12 11.68
C LYS A 841 -1.30 -14.79 10.54
N ASN A 842 -2.35 -14.17 10.02
CA ASN A 842 -2.95 -14.53 8.74
C ASN A 842 -3.11 -13.27 7.85
N ASP A 843 -3.89 -13.36 6.79
CA ASP A 843 -4.12 -12.27 5.83
C ASP A 843 -4.73 -10.99 6.43
N CYS A 844 -5.50 -11.10 7.52
CA CYS A 844 -6.27 -9.98 8.05
C CYS A 844 -6.15 -9.77 9.56
N LEU A 845 -5.45 -10.67 10.26
CA LEU A 845 -5.30 -10.64 11.72
C LEU A 845 -3.88 -11.04 12.11
N THR A 846 -3.24 -10.24 12.94
CA THR A 846 -2.02 -10.63 13.66
C THR A 846 -2.31 -10.52 15.15
N ALA A 847 -2.09 -11.60 15.90
CA ALA A 847 -2.21 -11.62 17.34
C ALA A 847 -0.90 -12.12 17.96
N GLY A 848 -0.44 -11.47 19.00
CA GLY A 848 0.83 -11.80 19.65
C GLY A 848 0.73 -11.79 21.17
N ILE A 849 1.50 -12.67 21.78
CA ILE A 849 1.76 -12.67 23.21
C ILE A 849 3.27 -12.55 23.38
N ARG A 850 3.71 -11.57 24.11
CA ARG A 850 5.11 -11.39 24.48
C ARG A 850 5.27 -11.41 25.97
N TYR A 851 6.17 -12.27 26.44
CA TYR A 851 6.68 -12.25 27.80
C TYR A 851 8.12 -11.78 27.77
N LYS A 852 8.43 -10.69 28.50
CA LYS A 852 9.77 -10.13 28.61
C LYS A 852 10.15 -9.95 30.07
N LYS A 853 11.33 -10.47 30.41
CA LYS A 853 11.91 -10.30 31.73
C LYS A 853 13.30 -9.70 31.60
N LYS A 854 13.53 -8.56 32.24
CA LYS A 854 14.81 -7.87 32.32
C LYS A 854 15.33 -7.96 33.76
N TYR A 855 16.60 -8.22 33.89
CA TYR A 855 17.26 -8.36 35.22
C TYR A 855 18.17 -7.18 35.57
N TYR A 856 18.15 -6.14 34.74
CA TYR A 856 18.94 -4.95 34.97
C TYR A 856 18.43 -4.20 36.20
N ASN A 857 19.35 -3.85 37.10
CA ASN A 857 19.08 -3.11 38.31
C ASN A 857 20.06 -1.91 38.38
N ASP A 858 19.52 -0.70 38.56
CA ASP A 858 20.27 0.54 38.72
C ASP A 858 19.49 1.46 39.64
N ASN A 859 19.96 1.67 40.86
CA ASN A 859 19.42 2.47 41.97
C ASN A 859 17.87 2.65 42.02
N ASP A 860 17.27 3.28 40.99
CA ASP A 860 15.83 3.53 40.89
C ASP A 860 15.13 2.60 39.85
N ILE A 861 15.85 1.69 39.20
CA ILE A 861 15.31 0.76 38.21
C ILE A 861 15.44 -0.65 38.75
N VAL A 862 14.30 -1.24 39.07
CA VAL A 862 14.21 -2.65 39.47
C VAL A 862 14.07 -3.58 38.28
N PRO A 863 14.44 -4.86 38.41
CA PRO A 863 14.13 -5.85 37.36
C PRO A 863 12.65 -5.81 36.97
N VAL A 864 12.36 -5.88 35.68
CA VAL A 864 11.00 -5.73 35.17
C VAL A 864 10.56 -7.02 34.52
N GLU A 865 9.35 -7.47 34.85
CA GLU A 865 8.64 -8.56 34.21
C GLU A 865 7.41 -8.00 33.50
N GLU A 866 7.30 -8.26 32.19
CA GLU A 866 6.28 -7.65 31.35
C GLU A 866 5.58 -8.74 30.54
N LEU A 867 4.26 -8.76 30.59
CA LEU A 867 3.42 -9.58 29.73
C LEU A 867 2.58 -8.67 28.85
N PHE A 868 2.72 -8.83 27.53
CA PHE A 868 2.00 -8.04 26.55
C PHE A 868 1.11 -8.90 25.67
N PHE A 869 -0.06 -8.37 25.38
CA PHE A 869 -0.94 -8.88 24.34
C PHE A 869 -1.01 -7.85 23.23
N SER A 870 -0.84 -8.29 21.99
CA SER A 870 -1.00 -7.44 20.80
C SER A 870 -2.00 -8.07 19.86
N ILE A 871 -2.90 -7.26 19.31
CA ILE A 871 -3.82 -7.66 18.26
C ILE A 871 -3.80 -6.57 17.20
N THR A 872 -3.44 -6.94 15.98
CA THR A 872 -3.52 -6.06 14.81
C THR A 872 -4.62 -6.57 13.91
N ILE A 873 -5.60 -5.74 13.65
CA ILE A 873 -6.73 -5.99 12.77
C ILE A 873 -6.57 -5.09 11.56
N VAL A 874 -6.29 -5.67 10.41
CA VAL A 874 -6.15 -4.92 9.17
C VAL A 874 -7.53 -4.58 8.63
N PRO A 875 -7.86 -3.30 8.37
CA PRO A 875 -7.03 -2.09 8.40
C PRO A 875 -7.21 -1.23 9.67
N PHE A 876 -7.95 -1.68 10.68
CA PHE A 876 -8.51 -0.80 11.70
C PHE A 876 -7.53 -0.33 12.76
N ALA A 877 -6.73 -1.24 13.31
CA ALA A 877 -5.90 -0.88 14.44
C ALA A 877 -4.85 -1.94 14.78
N THR A 878 -3.71 -1.49 15.26
CA THR A 878 -2.75 -2.30 15.99
C THR A 878 -2.93 -2.02 17.48
N PHE A 879 -3.41 -3.00 18.22
CA PHE A 879 -3.45 -2.98 19.68
C PHE A 879 -2.12 -3.56 20.18
N SER A 880 -1.08 -2.74 20.18
CA SER A 880 0.24 -3.14 20.73
C SER A 880 0.83 -1.99 21.53
N PRO A 881 1.38 -2.25 22.70
CA PRO A 881 2.14 -1.23 23.45
C PRO A 881 3.45 -0.83 22.78
N ASP A 882 3.98 -1.67 21.89
CA ASP A 882 5.23 -1.43 21.17
C ASP A 882 5.04 -1.58 19.66
N GLN A 883 4.97 -0.48 18.91
CA GLN A 883 5.03 -0.48 17.44
C GLN A 883 6.34 -1.07 16.87
N MET A 884 7.33 -1.35 17.75
CA MET A 884 8.63 -1.93 17.36
C MET A 884 8.56 -3.36 16.83
N PHE A 885 7.47 -4.10 17.06
CA PHE A 885 7.40 -5.51 16.65
C PHE A 885 7.18 -5.72 15.17
N LEU A 886 6.45 -4.81 14.51
CA LEU A 886 6.03 -4.99 13.12
C LEU A 886 6.92 -4.26 12.10
N ASN A 887 7.78 -3.32 12.54
CA ASN A 887 8.56 -2.46 11.64
C ASN A 887 10.05 -2.80 11.54
N LYS A 888 10.55 -3.88 12.15
CA LYS A 888 11.97 -4.28 11.98
C LYS A 888 12.31 -4.80 10.57
N ASN A 889 11.32 -4.96 9.68
CA ASN A 889 11.56 -5.35 8.29
C ASN A 889 11.39 -4.19 7.29
N ARG A 890 11.27 -2.95 7.76
CA ARG A 890 11.34 -1.74 6.92
C ARG A 890 12.48 -0.84 7.41
N VAL A 891 13.68 -1.31 7.21
CA VAL A 891 14.87 -0.46 7.13
C VAL A 891 15.54 -0.84 5.83
N ASP A 892 15.27 -0.02 4.84
CA ASP A 892 16.20 0.37 3.79
C ASP A 892 16.00 1.85 3.54
#